data_7ee03dadf7eb84c0ffe39c039ed92011
#
_entry.id   7ee03dadf7eb84c0ffe39c039ed92011
#
_cell.length_a   1.000
_cell.length_b   1.000
_cell.length_c   1.000
_cell.angle_alpha   90.00
_cell.angle_beta   90.00
_cell.angle_gamma   90.00
#
_symmetry.space_group_name_H-M   'P 1'
#
loop_
_entity.id
_entity.type
_entity.pdbx_description
1 polymer ?
#
loop_
_entity_poly.entity_id
_entity_poly.type
_entity_poly.pdbx_seq_one_letter_code
_entity_poly.pdbx_strand_id
1 'polypeptide(L)'
;MSTALLATKFFPPPRPTHDISRPHLTSRLNEGLSRKLTLVCAAAGFGKSTLVSQWAQDCPFPSAWLSLDEEDREPNRFLEYLVASFEVISQTVGSGLATMLRGSPPSSAETVLTLLVNQLSKTPGKLVLVLDDYHLAACAAVNEVLTFLLDHMPAQLHVVVVSREEPEISLGRLRVSGQLIEIRQQDLRFRLEEAADFFNQRGNVLLSNSQVSALEARTEGWVSGLKLAALALRSHKDPEPFIASFTGSHQFVQDYLMEEVLRQQTADLQRFLLRTSVLDRLCGPLCDAVLQSQGGEHRLLQLDQANLFIVPLDSERRWYRYHHLFSDLLRQRLGQKESAPLHQRASQWYEDQGMEAEAFHQATLANDLHNAMRLIKGNGMPLYFRGLTTPVVQWLSSLNPKVLNSYPFLWVAFAWSLLFSGQPGQIEEKLSGAENALAGIQQDASTTDTFGQIAVLHAWLAVYRSDAEAIYSHACRALELLSVESRPARTAAHCALGVAQMFRGERAKASAAFSQVIGAGLSSGNVMFAAVASTALAGIQVTDYQLHSAAATYREVIKMMGDPTHVLGFEAHLGLAKILYDWNSLKEAESLAHLCGELVVLAKSKTEIGADLLQARLLGARQEYMEAETLVARAAAMTKAGHLTDRMREASELRVLHLLRNIEVAKAADLARAHQLPAALARTLLAQGEGSDALRTIEVHRRTMETDSRTQDALKAKVVQVIIQQAIGEVDKSLQLLRECVAQAQLQGSIRLFVDEGAPMQTLLGQLQHETGMAPYVAQLLDAFAWHATQETTVAAPVAATSSLLPLSAFSDRELEILRLIQKGHSNQRIGELLFVSLSTVKWHNQNIFSKLDVQRRTEAIARAVELKLL
;
A
#
# COMPACT_ATOMS: atom_id res chain seq x y z
N MET A 1 -15.24 6.76 -2.50
CA MET A 1 -15.75 6.91 -1.13
C MET A 1 -14.91 6.03 -0.23
N SER A 2 -14.33 6.60 0.82
CA SER A 2 -13.54 5.84 1.79
C SER A 2 -14.43 4.77 2.42
N THR A 3 -14.09 3.48 2.29
CA THR A 3 -14.63 2.46 3.17
C THR A 3 -14.21 2.83 4.58
N ALA A 4 -15.17 3.26 5.41
CA ALA A 4 -14.87 3.69 6.76
C ALA A 4 -14.31 2.50 7.55
N LEU A 5 -13.05 2.61 7.99
CA LEU A 5 -12.47 1.65 8.91
C LEU A 5 -13.17 1.76 10.26
N LEU A 6 -13.38 0.64 10.92
CA LEU A 6 -13.98 0.61 12.26
C LEU A 6 -12.97 1.12 13.29
N ALA A 7 -13.11 2.38 13.66
CA ALA A 7 -12.23 3.06 14.62
C ALA A 7 -12.12 2.31 15.97
N THR A 8 -13.15 1.56 16.35
CA THR A 8 -13.15 0.78 17.59
C THR A 8 -12.09 -0.32 17.66
N LYS A 9 -11.54 -0.75 16.52
CA LYS A 9 -10.41 -1.70 16.49
C LYS A 9 -9.09 -1.10 16.97
N PHE A 10 -8.97 0.22 16.97
CA PHE A 10 -7.72 0.92 17.30
C PHE A 10 -7.56 1.29 18.76
N PHE A 11 -8.51 0.92 19.61
CA PHE A 11 -8.47 1.25 21.03
C PHE A 11 -8.35 0.01 21.90
N PRO A 12 -7.46 0.04 22.91
CA PRO A 12 -7.40 -1.03 23.89
C PRO A 12 -8.69 -1.09 24.71
N PRO A 13 -9.08 -2.27 25.20
CA PRO A 13 -10.18 -2.40 26.14
C PRO A 13 -9.97 -1.46 27.35
N PRO A 14 -11.04 -0.80 27.86
CA PRO A 14 -10.92 0.08 29.02
C PRO A 14 -10.53 -0.71 30.28
N ARG A 15 -9.87 -0.04 31.20
CA ARG A 15 -9.50 -0.65 32.49
C ARG A 15 -10.76 -1.08 33.25
N PRO A 16 -10.79 -2.29 33.79
CA PRO A 16 -11.83 -2.67 34.72
C PRO A 16 -11.83 -1.77 35.94
N THR A 17 -13.01 -1.49 36.48
CA THR A 17 -13.17 -0.68 37.72
C THR A 17 -12.47 -1.29 38.97
N HIS A 18 -12.20 -2.60 38.93
CA HIS A 18 -11.44 -3.33 39.98
C HIS A 18 -10.32 -4.06 39.26
N ASP A 19 -9.15 -3.49 39.33
CA ASP A 19 -7.96 -3.94 38.66
C ASP A 19 -7.06 -4.75 39.59
N ILE A 20 -6.65 -5.94 39.15
CA ILE A 20 -5.70 -6.76 39.93
C ILE A 20 -4.31 -6.48 39.38
N SER A 21 -3.50 -5.86 40.22
CA SER A 21 -2.11 -5.54 39.87
C SER A 21 -1.28 -6.82 39.69
N ARG A 22 -0.56 -6.91 38.56
CA ARG A 22 0.31 -8.05 38.23
C ARG A 22 1.74 -7.59 37.92
N PRO A 23 2.48 -7.06 38.90
CA PRO A 23 3.77 -6.40 38.70
C PRO A 23 4.79 -7.29 37.97
N HIS A 24 4.78 -8.58 38.29
CA HIS A 24 5.71 -9.54 37.68
C HIS A 24 5.47 -9.72 36.15
N LEU A 25 4.23 -9.64 35.68
CA LEU A 25 3.92 -9.69 34.24
C LEU A 25 4.19 -8.34 33.56
N THR A 26 3.86 -7.23 34.21
CA THR A 26 4.17 -5.89 33.72
C THR A 26 5.69 -5.70 33.58
N SER A 27 6.49 -6.21 34.51
CA SER A 27 7.95 -6.19 34.41
C SER A 27 8.42 -6.99 33.16
N ARG A 28 7.87 -8.17 32.91
CA ARG A 28 8.21 -8.97 31.73
C ARG A 28 7.81 -8.28 30.41
N LEU A 29 6.66 -7.61 30.38
CA LEU A 29 6.26 -6.82 29.22
C LEU A 29 7.23 -5.66 28.97
N ASN A 30 7.70 -5.00 30.04
CA ASN A 30 8.70 -3.93 29.95
C ASN A 30 10.07 -4.44 29.49
N GLU A 31 10.49 -5.63 29.89
CA GLU A 31 11.70 -6.28 29.35
C GLU A 31 11.58 -6.49 27.84
N GLY A 32 10.36 -6.78 27.36
CA GLY A 32 10.06 -6.94 25.93
C GLY A 32 10.36 -5.72 25.09
N LEU A 33 10.25 -4.51 25.64
CA LEU A 33 10.48 -3.25 24.92
C LEU A 33 11.90 -3.12 24.31
N SER A 34 12.84 -3.92 24.76
CA SER A 34 14.19 -3.99 24.19
C SER A 34 14.34 -5.07 23.11
N ARG A 35 13.26 -5.79 22.77
CA ARG A 35 13.26 -6.92 21.85
C ARG A 35 12.29 -6.69 20.71
N LYS A 36 12.29 -7.56 19.71
CA LYS A 36 11.39 -7.44 18.56
C LYS A 36 9.94 -7.80 18.88
N LEU A 37 9.74 -8.93 19.58
CA LEU A 37 8.41 -9.50 19.78
C LEU A 37 8.17 -9.87 21.25
N THR A 38 7.00 -9.50 21.75
CA THR A 38 6.39 -10.13 22.92
C THR A 38 5.16 -10.92 22.47
N LEU A 39 5.16 -12.22 22.74
CA LEU A 39 4.03 -13.10 22.48
C LEU A 39 3.30 -13.40 23.77
N VAL A 40 2.02 -13.00 23.84
CA VAL A 40 1.10 -13.36 24.93
C VAL A 40 0.13 -14.41 24.41
N CYS A 41 0.41 -15.67 24.72
CA CYS A 41 -0.33 -16.79 24.19
C CYS A 41 -0.95 -17.66 25.30
N ALA A 42 -2.28 -17.71 25.29
CA ALA A 42 -3.05 -18.56 26.21
C ALA A 42 -4.49 -18.75 25.68
N ALA A 43 -5.16 -19.76 26.19
CA ALA A 43 -6.58 -19.99 25.91
C ALA A 43 -7.45 -18.77 26.28
N ALA A 44 -8.70 -18.77 25.85
CA ALA A 44 -9.63 -17.71 26.14
C ALA A 44 -9.87 -17.52 27.64
N GLY A 45 -10.06 -16.26 28.06
CA GLY A 45 -10.40 -15.95 29.43
C GLY A 45 -9.25 -15.92 30.44
N PHE A 46 -8.00 -16.00 30.00
CA PHE A 46 -6.83 -15.86 30.89
C PHE A 46 -6.40 -14.40 31.11
N GLY A 47 -7.17 -13.43 30.66
CA GLY A 47 -6.87 -12.01 30.87
C GLY A 47 -5.75 -11.44 30.01
N LYS A 48 -5.43 -12.07 28.88
CA LYS A 48 -4.40 -11.61 27.95
C LYS A 48 -4.56 -10.15 27.53
N SER A 49 -5.68 -9.85 26.89
CA SER A 49 -5.98 -8.51 26.39
C SER A 49 -6.09 -7.49 27.54
N THR A 50 -6.62 -7.91 28.70
CA THR A 50 -6.67 -7.06 29.89
C THR A 50 -5.27 -6.69 30.39
N LEU A 51 -4.37 -7.67 30.52
CA LEU A 51 -2.99 -7.44 30.96
C LEU A 51 -2.25 -6.50 29.99
N VAL A 52 -2.35 -6.78 28.69
CA VAL A 52 -1.65 -5.98 27.68
C VAL A 52 -2.27 -4.58 27.56
N SER A 53 -3.60 -4.44 27.70
CA SER A 53 -4.27 -3.14 27.69
C SER A 53 -3.83 -2.28 28.88
N GLN A 54 -3.76 -2.86 30.08
CA GLN A 54 -3.27 -2.16 31.28
C GLN A 54 -1.82 -1.69 31.09
N TRP A 55 -0.98 -2.60 30.63
CA TRP A 55 0.42 -2.28 30.37
C TRP A 55 0.59 -1.22 29.29
N ALA A 56 -0.15 -1.30 28.19
CA ALA A 56 -0.05 -0.35 27.08
C ALA A 56 -0.46 1.07 27.46
N GLN A 57 -1.44 1.21 28.39
CA GLN A 57 -1.86 2.51 28.92
C GLN A 57 -0.81 3.13 29.85
N ASP A 58 -0.02 2.32 30.58
CA ASP A 58 1.06 2.75 31.46
C ASP A 58 2.42 2.78 30.74
N CYS A 59 2.49 2.31 29.49
CA CYS A 59 3.71 2.26 28.70
C CYS A 59 4.21 3.67 28.37
N PRO A 60 5.51 3.98 28.55
CA PRO A 60 6.06 5.30 28.27
C PRO A 60 6.14 5.62 26.78
N PHE A 61 5.85 4.65 25.89
CA PHE A 61 5.92 4.79 24.44
C PHE A 61 4.55 4.76 23.81
N PRO A 62 4.32 5.51 22.71
CA PRO A 62 3.06 5.44 21.97
C PRO A 62 2.76 4.01 21.51
N SER A 63 1.53 3.56 21.76
CA SER A 63 1.09 2.21 21.44
C SER A 63 0.00 2.23 20.38
N ALA A 64 0.28 1.67 19.20
CA ALA A 64 -0.71 1.36 18.19
C ALA A 64 -1.43 0.07 18.60
N TRP A 65 -2.74 0.12 18.74
CA TRP A 65 -3.58 -1.03 19.08
C TRP A 65 -4.39 -1.47 17.87
N LEU A 66 -4.43 -2.78 17.62
CA LEU A 66 -5.28 -3.38 16.59
C LEU A 66 -5.94 -4.65 17.13
N SER A 67 -7.25 -4.58 17.34
CA SER A 67 -8.08 -5.76 17.64
C SER A 67 -8.50 -6.42 16.34
N LEU A 68 -8.15 -7.69 16.17
CA LEU A 68 -8.36 -8.48 14.96
C LEU A 68 -9.64 -9.33 15.05
N ASP A 69 -10.24 -9.59 13.89
CA ASP A 69 -11.37 -10.50 13.72
C ASP A 69 -11.17 -11.44 12.53
N GLU A 70 -12.12 -12.34 12.27
CA GLU A 70 -12.00 -13.34 11.20
C GLU A 70 -11.94 -12.73 9.79
N GLU A 71 -12.52 -11.56 9.58
CA GLU A 71 -12.49 -10.88 8.29
C GLU A 71 -11.09 -10.34 7.97
N ASP A 72 -10.25 -10.14 9.00
CA ASP A 72 -8.86 -9.71 8.86
C ASP A 72 -7.92 -10.86 8.40
N ARG A 73 -8.45 -12.05 8.10
CA ARG A 73 -7.72 -13.10 7.37
C ARG A 73 -7.36 -12.70 5.95
N GLU A 74 -8.04 -11.69 5.43
CA GLU A 74 -7.72 -11.12 4.14
C GLU A 74 -6.48 -10.20 4.29
N PRO A 75 -5.36 -10.50 3.58
CA PRO A 75 -4.09 -9.80 3.79
C PRO A 75 -4.14 -8.30 3.55
N ASN A 76 -4.90 -7.86 2.54
CA ASN A 76 -5.00 -6.43 2.24
C ASN A 76 -5.79 -5.70 3.32
N ARG A 77 -6.89 -6.32 3.80
CA ARG A 77 -7.67 -5.78 4.90
C ARG A 77 -6.84 -5.72 6.19
N PHE A 78 -6.13 -6.80 6.50
CA PHE A 78 -5.21 -6.80 7.63
C PHE A 78 -4.20 -5.67 7.54
N LEU A 79 -3.58 -5.48 6.38
CA LEU A 79 -2.62 -4.41 6.14
C LEU A 79 -3.24 -3.02 6.24
N GLU A 80 -4.46 -2.82 5.74
CA GLU A 80 -5.17 -1.55 5.88
C GLU A 80 -5.34 -1.18 7.35
N TYR A 81 -5.84 -2.11 8.16
CA TYR A 81 -6.00 -1.89 9.60
C TYR A 81 -4.67 -1.73 10.33
N LEU A 82 -3.66 -2.52 9.95
CA LEU A 82 -2.31 -2.39 10.49
C LEU A 82 -1.74 -0.99 10.26
N VAL A 83 -1.81 -0.51 9.04
CA VAL A 83 -1.36 0.84 8.68
C VAL A 83 -2.16 1.91 9.42
N ALA A 84 -3.48 1.79 9.42
CA ALA A 84 -4.36 2.74 10.09
C ALA A 84 -4.13 2.78 11.62
N SER A 85 -3.74 1.68 12.24
CA SER A 85 -3.41 1.66 13.67
C SER A 85 -2.23 2.58 14.02
N PHE A 86 -1.26 2.70 13.12
CA PHE A 86 -0.15 3.64 13.29
C PHE A 86 -0.56 5.09 13.05
N GLU A 87 -1.52 5.34 12.15
CA GLU A 87 -2.02 6.70 11.89
C GLU A 87 -2.70 7.31 13.13
N VAL A 88 -3.27 6.48 14.00
CA VAL A 88 -3.88 6.92 15.27
C VAL A 88 -2.85 7.55 16.22
N ILE A 89 -1.62 7.04 16.23
CA ILE A 89 -0.57 7.48 17.16
C ILE A 89 0.46 8.42 16.52
N SER A 90 0.52 8.48 15.19
CA SER A 90 1.48 9.31 14.46
C SER A 90 0.90 9.75 13.13
N GLN A 91 0.87 11.06 12.87
CA GLN A 91 0.40 11.60 11.58
C GLN A 91 1.36 11.32 10.42
N THR A 92 2.58 10.89 10.70
CA THR A 92 3.63 10.66 9.69
C THR A 92 3.81 9.18 9.36
N VAL A 93 3.39 8.27 10.23
CA VAL A 93 3.49 6.82 10.02
C VAL A 93 2.15 6.30 9.52
N GLY A 94 2.17 5.53 8.45
CA GLY A 94 0.96 5.00 7.82
C GLY A 94 0.33 5.95 6.80
N SER A 95 0.66 7.25 6.86
CA SER A 95 0.07 8.25 5.99
C SER A 95 0.18 7.84 4.52
N GLY A 96 -0.97 7.69 3.89
CA GLY A 96 -1.09 7.34 2.49
C GLY A 96 -0.97 5.86 2.13
N LEU A 97 -0.50 5.00 3.02
CA LEU A 97 -0.31 3.58 2.71
C LEU A 97 -1.64 2.83 2.58
N ALA A 98 -2.63 3.18 3.39
CA ALA A 98 -3.96 2.58 3.33
C ALA A 98 -4.63 2.79 1.96
N THR A 99 -4.42 3.95 1.34
CA THR A 99 -4.98 4.26 0.03
C THR A 99 -4.33 3.46 -1.09
N MET A 100 -3.09 3.07 -0.90
CA MET A 100 -2.35 2.27 -1.87
C MET A 100 -2.84 0.81 -1.90
N LEU A 101 -3.31 0.30 -0.78
CA LEU A 101 -3.93 -1.03 -0.70
C LEU A 101 -5.29 -1.07 -1.42
N ARG A 102 -5.99 0.06 -1.46
CA ARG A 102 -7.29 0.22 -2.13
C ARG A 102 -7.19 0.51 -3.62
N GLY A 103 -5.97 0.71 -4.12
CA GLY A 103 -5.70 0.97 -5.53
C GLY A 103 -6.04 -0.22 -6.43
N SER A 104 -6.23 0.03 -7.72
CA SER A 104 -6.46 -1.03 -8.70
C SER A 104 -5.39 -0.94 -9.80
N PRO A 105 -4.52 -1.95 -9.91
CA PRO A 105 -4.38 -3.14 -9.07
C PRO A 105 -3.85 -2.81 -7.69
N PRO A 106 -4.25 -3.56 -6.66
CA PRO A 106 -3.72 -3.37 -5.31
C PRO A 106 -2.22 -3.68 -5.27
N SER A 107 -1.53 -2.94 -4.45
CA SER A 107 -0.09 -3.12 -4.28
C SER A 107 0.21 -4.42 -3.52
N SER A 108 1.38 -5.01 -3.74
CA SER A 108 1.74 -6.20 -2.98
C SER A 108 1.93 -5.88 -1.49
N ALA A 109 1.56 -6.82 -0.63
CA ALA A 109 1.73 -6.71 0.82
C ALA A 109 3.15 -6.35 1.22
N GLU A 110 4.14 -7.00 0.62
CA GLU A 110 5.57 -6.77 0.84
C GLU A 110 5.99 -5.32 0.58
N THR A 111 5.37 -4.74 -0.40
CA THR A 111 5.62 -3.38 -0.82
C THR A 111 5.11 -2.36 0.21
N VAL A 112 3.87 -2.52 0.67
CA VAL A 112 3.28 -1.66 1.71
C VAL A 112 4.09 -1.77 2.99
N LEU A 113 4.47 -2.99 3.36
CA LEU A 113 5.29 -3.24 4.54
C LEU A 113 6.66 -2.61 4.43
N THR A 114 7.30 -2.67 3.27
CA THR A 114 8.60 -2.01 3.05
C THR A 114 8.50 -0.51 3.28
N LEU A 115 7.46 0.13 2.77
CA LEU A 115 7.23 1.56 2.99
C LEU A 115 6.90 1.87 4.45
N LEU A 116 6.06 1.06 5.07
CA LEU A 116 5.75 1.21 6.49
C LEU A 116 7.03 1.11 7.35
N VAL A 117 7.86 0.12 7.10
CA VAL A 117 9.16 -0.05 7.77
C VAL A 117 10.06 1.16 7.55
N ASN A 118 10.11 1.69 6.34
CA ASN A 118 10.88 2.90 6.01
C ASN A 118 10.35 4.16 6.73
N GLN A 119 9.04 4.29 6.87
CA GLN A 119 8.43 5.39 7.64
C GLN A 119 8.74 5.22 9.14
N LEU A 120 8.57 4.02 9.67
CA LEU A 120 8.89 3.69 11.05
C LEU A 120 10.35 3.97 11.40
N SER A 121 11.28 3.66 10.49
CA SER A 121 12.72 3.91 10.71
C SER A 121 13.08 5.40 10.83
N LYS A 122 12.26 6.28 10.25
CA LYS A 122 12.43 7.75 10.33
C LYS A 122 11.78 8.36 11.57
N THR A 123 10.99 7.59 12.30
CA THR A 123 10.23 8.11 13.46
C THR A 123 11.13 8.26 14.68
N PRO A 124 11.16 9.42 15.33
CA PRO A 124 11.93 9.60 16.55
C PRO A 124 11.27 8.87 17.73
N GLY A 125 12.04 8.05 18.42
CA GLY A 125 11.57 7.33 19.61
C GLY A 125 11.05 5.92 19.33
N LYS A 126 10.70 5.20 20.40
CA LYS A 126 10.16 3.85 20.34
C LYS A 126 8.65 3.88 20.12
N LEU A 127 8.15 2.88 19.42
CA LEU A 127 6.73 2.63 19.18
C LEU A 127 6.39 1.19 19.57
N VAL A 128 5.19 0.97 20.02
CA VAL A 128 4.67 -0.37 20.30
C VAL A 128 3.49 -0.64 19.36
N LEU A 129 3.48 -1.82 18.75
CA LEU A 129 2.34 -2.33 18.03
C LEU A 129 1.73 -3.50 18.79
N VAL A 130 0.46 -3.41 19.13
CA VAL A 130 -0.29 -4.50 19.77
C VAL A 130 -1.28 -5.08 18.78
N LEU A 131 -1.13 -6.38 18.48
CA LEU A 131 -2.05 -7.18 17.69
C LEU A 131 -2.86 -8.07 18.65
N ASP A 132 -4.09 -7.66 18.96
CA ASP A 132 -4.97 -8.40 19.87
C ASP A 132 -5.87 -9.36 19.11
N ASP A 133 -6.10 -10.53 19.70
CA ASP A 133 -6.85 -11.64 19.12
C ASP A 133 -6.30 -12.12 17.75
N TYR A 134 -4.97 -12.13 17.61
CA TYR A 134 -4.28 -12.50 16.36
C TYR A 134 -4.73 -13.83 15.74
N HIS A 135 -5.08 -14.81 16.55
CA HIS A 135 -5.56 -16.13 16.12
C HIS A 135 -6.80 -16.06 15.21
N LEU A 136 -7.59 -15.01 15.28
CA LEU A 136 -8.76 -14.82 14.42
C LEU A 136 -8.38 -14.45 12.98
N ALA A 137 -7.33 -13.66 12.83
CA ALA A 137 -6.80 -13.26 11.53
C ALA A 137 -5.73 -14.23 11.00
N ALA A 138 -5.23 -15.15 11.81
CA ALA A 138 -4.13 -16.03 11.45
C ALA A 138 -4.47 -16.90 10.24
N CYS A 139 -3.68 -16.76 9.19
CA CYS A 139 -3.63 -17.61 7.99
C CYS A 139 -2.24 -17.48 7.38
N ALA A 140 -1.90 -18.35 6.43
CA ALA A 140 -0.57 -18.34 5.80
C ALA A 140 -0.15 -16.94 5.31
N ALA A 141 -1.03 -16.25 4.61
CA ALA A 141 -0.74 -14.92 4.05
C ALA A 141 -0.56 -13.84 5.14
N VAL A 142 -1.37 -13.83 6.19
CA VAL A 142 -1.22 -12.89 7.32
C VAL A 142 0.04 -13.23 8.14
N ASN A 143 0.35 -14.51 8.30
CA ASN A 143 1.58 -14.95 8.96
C ASN A 143 2.84 -14.54 8.17
N GLU A 144 2.77 -14.57 6.83
CA GLU A 144 3.84 -14.05 5.96
C GLU A 144 4.02 -12.53 6.14
N VAL A 145 2.94 -11.77 6.21
CA VAL A 145 2.96 -10.32 6.49
C VAL A 145 3.63 -10.03 7.83
N LEU A 146 3.22 -10.73 8.88
CA LEU A 146 3.81 -10.55 10.21
C LEU A 146 5.27 -10.99 10.24
N THR A 147 5.62 -12.08 9.58
CA THR A 147 7.01 -12.56 9.48
C THR A 147 7.88 -11.53 8.76
N PHE A 148 7.41 -11.00 7.64
CA PHE A 148 8.12 -9.94 6.92
C PHE A 148 8.35 -8.72 7.81
N LEU A 149 7.31 -8.27 8.52
CA LEU A 149 7.43 -7.14 9.45
C LEU A 149 8.49 -7.41 10.53
N LEU A 150 8.45 -8.58 11.19
CA LEU A 150 9.39 -8.95 12.24
C LEU A 150 10.83 -9.09 11.73
N ASP A 151 11.03 -9.55 10.50
CA ASP A 151 12.35 -9.70 9.91
C ASP A 151 12.98 -8.34 9.58
N HIS A 152 12.18 -7.38 9.10
CA HIS A 152 12.67 -6.10 8.57
C HIS A 152 12.38 -4.89 9.47
N MET A 153 11.64 -5.05 10.59
CA MET A 153 11.28 -3.95 11.48
C MET A 153 12.50 -3.21 12.05
N PRO A 154 12.42 -1.88 12.18
CA PRO A 154 13.50 -1.09 12.78
C PRO A 154 13.55 -1.28 14.30
N ALA A 155 14.68 -0.92 14.92
CA ALA A 155 14.90 -1.06 16.37
C ALA A 155 13.94 -0.22 17.22
N GLN A 156 13.25 0.74 16.64
CA GLN A 156 12.26 1.60 17.28
C GLN A 156 10.91 0.89 17.50
N LEU A 157 10.59 -0.13 16.73
CA LEU A 157 9.33 -0.85 16.84
C LEU A 157 9.46 -2.04 17.78
N HIS A 158 8.48 -2.22 18.66
CA HIS A 158 8.25 -3.42 19.43
C HIS A 158 6.85 -3.96 19.10
N VAL A 159 6.74 -5.25 18.79
CA VAL A 159 5.47 -5.89 18.47
C VAL A 159 5.02 -6.75 19.65
N VAL A 160 3.75 -6.60 20.04
CA VAL A 160 3.08 -7.46 21.01
C VAL A 160 1.97 -8.22 20.29
N VAL A 161 2.07 -9.52 20.25
CA VAL A 161 1.04 -10.39 19.69
C VAL A 161 0.29 -11.09 20.80
N VAL A 162 -1.03 -10.88 20.84
CA VAL A 162 -1.93 -11.54 21.78
C VAL A 162 -2.75 -12.57 21.01
N SER A 163 -2.61 -13.83 21.35
CA SER A 163 -3.23 -14.93 20.61
C SER A 163 -3.73 -16.03 21.54
N ARG A 164 -4.69 -16.84 21.06
CA ARG A 164 -5.07 -18.08 21.74
C ARG A 164 -4.15 -19.23 21.37
N GLU A 165 -3.71 -19.24 20.14
CA GLU A 165 -2.85 -20.26 19.57
C GLU A 165 -1.49 -19.68 19.22
N GLU A 166 -0.48 -20.51 19.14
CA GLU A 166 0.85 -20.08 18.72
C GLU A 166 0.80 -19.71 17.22
N PRO A 167 1.15 -18.48 16.84
CA PRO A 167 1.15 -18.09 15.45
C PRO A 167 2.23 -18.87 14.67
N GLU A 168 1.89 -19.27 13.44
CA GLU A 168 2.81 -20.00 12.55
C GLU A 168 3.82 -19.02 11.91
N ILE A 169 4.68 -18.44 12.76
CA ILE A 169 5.78 -17.56 12.39
C ILE A 169 7.10 -18.13 12.92
N SER A 170 8.23 -17.62 12.45
CA SER A 170 9.56 -18.16 12.80
C SER A 170 9.98 -17.88 14.27
N LEU A 171 9.15 -18.28 15.24
CA LEU A 171 9.41 -18.05 16.67
C LEU A 171 10.72 -18.68 17.15
N GLY A 172 11.12 -19.84 16.61
CA GLY A 172 12.37 -20.51 16.96
C GLY A 172 13.60 -19.63 16.71
N ARG A 173 13.62 -18.91 15.59
CA ARG A 173 14.69 -17.96 15.25
C ARG A 173 14.76 -16.80 16.21
N LEU A 174 13.58 -16.24 16.59
CA LEU A 174 13.48 -15.14 17.53
C LEU A 174 13.90 -15.57 18.96
N ARG A 175 13.60 -16.81 19.36
CA ARG A 175 14.04 -17.37 20.65
C ARG A 175 15.55 -17.48 20.71
N VAL A 176 16.16 -18.08 19.68
CA VAL A 176 17.63 -18.28 19.64
C VAL A 176 18.37 -16.93 19.59
N SER A 177 17.83 -15.94 18.88
CA SER A 177 18.42 -14.60 18.82
C SER A 177 18.15 -13.75 20.06
N GLY A 178 17.37 -14.24 21.04
CA GLY A 178 16.98 -13.49 22.22
C GLY A 178 16.06 -12.30 21.93
N GLN A 179 15.33 -12.31 20.79
CA GLN A 179 14.46 -11.23 20.34
C GLN A 179 12.98 -11.46 20.67
N LEU A 180 12.67 -12.47 21.48
CA LEU A 180 11.34 -12.87 21.87
C LEU A 180 11.17 -12.84 23.39
N ILE A 181 10.07 -12.27 23.87
CA ILE A 181 9.50 -12.51 25.20
C ILE A 181 8.22 -13.30 25.02
N GLU A 182 8.03 -14.30 25.85
CA GLU A 182 6.84 -15.13 25.83
C GLU A 182 6.15 -15.07 27.18
N ILE A 183 4.88 -14.75 27.16
CA ILE A 183 3.97 -14.86 28.29
C ILE A 183 2.95 -15.93 27.93
N ARG A 184 3.04 -17.05 28.59
CA ARG A 184 2.25 -18.26 28.30
C ARG A 184 1.12 -18.41 29.30
N GLN A 185 0.21 -19.34 29.03
CA GLN A 185 -0.93 -19.64 29.89
C GLN A 185 -0.56 -19.85 31.34
N GLN A 186 0.57 -20.50 31.61
CA GLN A 186 1.06 -20.75 32.96
C GLN A 186 1.40 -19.46 33.72
N ASP A 187 1.94 -18.47 33.00
CA ASP A 187 2.28 -17.16 33.57
C ASP A 187 1.01 -16.33 33.85
N LEU A 188 -0.04 -16.52 33.02
CA LEU A 188 -1.29 -15.78 33.11
C LEU A 188 -2.27 -16.33 34.14
N ARG A 189 -2.04 -17.53 34.66
CA ARG A 189 -2.85 -18.06 35.77
C ARG A 189 -2.83 -17.11 36.95
N PHE A 190 -3.97 -16.87 37.53
CA PHE A 190 -4.02 -16.13 38.79
C PHE A 190 -3.39 -16.97 39.89
N ARG A 191 -2.46 -16.38 40.62
CA ARG A 191 -1.93 -16.93 41.84
C ARG A 191 -2.97 -16.83 42.95
N LEU A 192 -2.80 -17.61 43.98
CA LEU A 192 -3.74 -17.60 45.14
C LEU A 192 -3.96 -16.19 45.70
N GLU A 193 -2.89 -15.40 45.81
CA GLU A 193 -2.93 -14.01 46.28
C GLU A 193 -3.77 -13.13 45.33
N GLU A 194 -3.54 -13.24 44.01
CA GLU A 194 -4.29 -12.50 43.00
C GLU A 194 -5.78 -12.91 42.96
N ALA A 195 -6.06 -14.18 43.16
CA ALA A 195 -7.42 -14.69 43.27
C ALA A 195 -8.11 -14.20 44.56
N ALA A 196 -7.40 -14.17 45.67
CA ALA A 196 -7.90 -13.63 46.94
C ALA A 196 -8.20 -12.12 46.81
N ASP A 197 -7.29 -11.36 46.24
CA ASP A 197 -7.50 -9.93 45.94
C ASP A 197 -8.71 -9.71 45.02
N PHE A 198 -8.86 -10.56 44.01
CA PHE A 198 -9.98 -10.52 43.11
C PHE A 198 -11.34 -10.70 43.84
N PHE A 199 -11.47 -11.66 44.72
CA PHE A 199 -12.69 -11.88 45.49
C PHE A 199 -12.93 -10.79 46.54
N ASN A 200 -11.88 -10.35 47.24
CA ASN A 200 -11.95 -9.31 48.26
C ASN A 200 -12.35 -7.93 47.71
N GLN A 201 -11.80 -7.54 46.55
CA GLN A 201 -12.12 -6.25 45.95
C GLN A 201 -13.54 -6.17 45.41
N ARG A 202 -14.16 -7.27 45.01
CA ARG A 202 -15.54 -7.31 44.53
C ARG A 202 -16.63 -7.33 45.59
N GLY A 203 -16.25 -7.36 46.87
CA GLY A 203 -17.03 -6.90 48.02
C GLY A 203 -18.35 -7.60 48.32
N ASN A 204 -18.79 -8.61 47.58
CA ASN A 204 -20.11 -9.22 47.79
C ASN A 204 -20.09 -10.67 48.33
N VAL A 205 -18.92 -11.29 48.36
CA VAL A 205 -18.76 -12.66 48.88
C VAL A 205 -17.43 -12.74 49.63
N LEU A 206 -17.47 -12.73 50.93
CA LEU A 206 -16.29 -12.98 51.77
C LEU A 206 -15.99 -14.48 51.77
N LEU A 207 -14.98 -14.87 50.99
CA LEU A 207 -14.48 -16.23 50.97
C LEU A 207 -13.31 -16.41 51.92
N SER A 208 -13.26 -17.53 52.61
CA SER A 208 -12.09 -17.93 53.39
C SER A 208 -10.91 -18.28 52.43
N ASN A 209 -9.68 -18.18 52.90
CA ASN A 209 -8.50 -18.54 52.13
C ASN A 209 -8.57 -19.99 51.61
N SER A 210 -9.21 -20.89 52.37
CA SER A 210 -9.42 -22.28 51.93
C SER A 210 -10.42 -22.37 50.78
N GLN A 211 -11.46 -21.56 50.78
CA GLN A 211 -12.45 -21.50 49.71
C GLN A 211 -11.89 -20.88 48.43
N VAL A 212 -11.08 -19.80 48.52
CA VAL A 212 -10.36 -19.21 47.42
C VAL A 212 -9.37 -20.21 46.83
N SER A 213 -8.62 -20.91 47.69
CA SER A 213 -7.69 -21.95 47.24
C SER A 213 -8.40 -23.09 46.51
N ALA A 214 -9.58 -23.48 46.96
CA ALA A 214 -10.37 -24.52 46.33
C ALA A 214 -10.90 -24.06 44.97
N LEU A 215 -11.32 -22.81 44.83
CA LEU A 215 -11.73 -22.25 43.53
C LEU A 215 -10.55 -22.05 42.58
N GLU A 216 -9.42 -21.54 43.09
CA GLU A 216 -8.19 -21.39 42.29
C GLU A 216 -7.71 -22.75 41.76
N ALA A 217 -7.61 -23.76 42.62
CA ALA A 217 -7.23 -25.10 42.22
C ALA A 217 -8.17 -25.70 41.16
N ARG A 218 -9.49 -25.40 41.21
CA ARG A 218 -10.49 -25.91 40.27
C ARG A 218 -10.54 -25.16 38.97
N THR A 219 -10.29 -23.86 39.00
CA THR A 219 -10.21 -23.02 37.81
C THR A 219 -8.81 -23.01 37.22
N GLU A 220 -7.86 -23.59 37.91
CA GLU A 220 -6.44 -23.52 37.60
C GLU A 220 -5.95 -22.07 37.39
N GLY A 221 -6.50 -21.16 38.21
CA GLY A 221 -6.21 -19.74 38.07
C GLY A 221 -6.79 -19.09 36.81
N TRP A 222 -7.74 -19.75 36.12
CA TRP A 222 -8.40 -19.16 34.95
C TRP A 222 -9.30 -17.99 35.37
N VAL A 223 -8.90 -16.79 34.95
CA VAL A 223 -9.52 -15.53 35.36
C VAL A 223 -11.01 -15.50 35.04
N SER A 224 -11.42 -15.95 33.86
CA SER A 224 -12.85 -15.99 33.51
C SER A 224 -13.59 -17.03 34.31
N GLY A 225 -12.98 -18.17 34.60
CA GLY A 225 -13.56 -19.16 35.50
C GLY A 225 -13.79 -18.62 36.89
N LEU A 226 -12.81 -17.85 37.42
CA LEU A 226 -12.96 -17.16 38.73
C LEU A 226 -14.03 -16.08 38.69
N LYS A 227 -14.11 -15.31 37.58
CA LYS A 227 -15.20 -14.34 37.36
C LYS A 227 -16.55 -15.01 37.35
N LEU A 228 -16.66 -16.14 36.67
CA LEU A 228 -17.89 -16.92 36.58
C LEU A 228 -18.29 -17.50 37.93
N ALA A 229 -17.30 -18.07 38.65
CA ALA A 229 -17.53 -18.56 40.00
C ALA A 229 -18.00 -17.43 40.92
N ALA A 230 -17.40 -16.25 40.88
CA ALA A 230 -17.79 -15.09 41.66
C ALA A 230 -19.23 -14.61 41.35
N LEU A 231 -19.63 -14.66 40.08
CA LEU A 231 -21.00 -14.31 39.64
C LEU A 231 -22.02 -15.34 40.14
N ALA A 232 -21.69 -16.61 40.01
CA ALA A 232 -22.58 -17.67 40.46
C ALA A 232 -22.73 -17.70 42.00
N LEU A 233 -21.66 -17.44 42.72
CA LEU A 233 -21.65 -17.36 44.17
C LEU A 233 -22.59 -16.27 44.74
N ARG A 234 -22.88 -15.22 43.97
CA ARG A 234 -23.81 -14.14 44.42
C ARG A 234 -25.21 -14.62 44.72
N SER A 235 -25.65 -15.67 44.08
CA SER A 235 -27.00 -16.23 44.25
C SER A 235 -27.06 -17.36 45.27
N HIS A 236 -25.93 -17.85 45.74
CA HIS A 236 -25.87 -18.94 46.71
C HIS A 236 -25.66 -18.41 48.13
N LYS A 237 -26.56 -18.79 49.06
CA LYS A 237 -26.45 -18.41 50.47
C LYS A 237 -25.29 -19.09 51.18
N ASP A 238 -24.90 -20.28 50.68
CA ASP A 238 -23.78 -21.05 51.20
C ASP A 238 -22.79 -21.33 50.05
N PRO A 239 -21.57 -20.79 50.11
CA PRO A 239 -20.54 -21.00 49.07
C PRO A 239 -20.00 -22.42 49.01
N GLU A 240 -20.02 -23.18 50.12
CA GLU A 240 -19.33 -24.43 50.28
C GLU A 240 -19.84 -25.57 49.37
N PRO A 241 -21.16 -25.82 49.27
CA PRO A 241 -21.70 -26.82 48.35
C PRO A 241 -21.47 -26.47 46.88
N PHE A 242 -21.51 -25.17 46.54
CA PHE A 242 -21.22 -24.67 45.21
C PHE A 242 -19.76 -24.92 44.84
N ILE A 243 -18.85 -24.49 45.68
CA ILE A 243 -17.41 -24.70 45.50
C ILE A 243 -17.11 -26.21 45.39
N ALA A 244 -17.77 -27.05 46.20
CA ALA A 244 -17.63 -28.50 46.17
C ALA A 244 -18.12 -29.11 44.81
N SER A 245 -19.14 -28.57 44.16
CA SER A 245 -19.66 -29.03 42.90
C SER A 245 -18.94 -28.46 41.66
N PHE A 246 -18.14 -27.41 41.86
CA PHE A 246 -17.40 -26.74 40.81
C PHE A 246 -16.18 -27.56 40.34
N THR A 247 -16.41 -28.59 39.54
CA THR A 247 -15.35 -29.47 39.04
C THR A 247 -15.03 -29.12 37.59
N GLY A 248 -13.78 -28.83 37.32
CA GLY A 248 -13.34 -28.18 36.10
C GLY A 248 -12.94 -29.11 34.98
N SER A 249 -13.85 -29.75 34.24
CA SER A 249 -13.55 -30.10 32.89
C SER A 249 -14.08 -28.99 31.95
N HIS A 250 -13.39 -28.72 30.82
CA HIS A 250 -13.72 -27.64 29.90
C HIS A 250 -15.19 -27.63 29.48
N GLN A 251 -15.76 -28.79 29.30
CA GLN A 251 -17.15 -29.00 28.94
C GLN A 251 -18.10 -28.67 30.11
N PHE A 252 -17.71 -28.96 31.36
CA PHE A 252 -18.50 -28.66 32.56
C PHE A 252 -18.61 -27.15 32.85
N VAL A 253 -17.57 -26.42 32.54
CA VAL A 253 -17.58 -24.95 32.66
C VAL A 253 -18.51 -24.33 31.60
N GLN A 254 -18.51 -24.88 30.38
CA GLN A 254 -19.48 -24.47 29.35
C GLN A 254 -20.92 -24.83 29.78
N ASP A 255 -21.15 -26.02 30.24
CA ASP A 255 -22.47 -26.45 30.71
C ASP A 255 -22.91 -25.64 31.93
N TYR A 256 -21.96 -25.38 32.83
CA TYR A 256 -22.18 -24.55 34.00
C TYR A 256 -22.46 -23.08 33.63
N LEU A 257 -21.68 -22.50 32.71
CA LEU A 257 -21.92 -21.19 32.17
C LEU A 257 -23.33 -21.05 31.61
N MET A 258 -23.77 -22.08 30.97
CA MET A 258 -25.11 -22.13 30.39
C MET A 258 -26.19 -22.29 31.42
N GLU A 259 -25.97 -23.16 32.38
CA GLU A 259 -27.00 -23.52 33.35
C GLU A 259 -27.09 -22.52 34.49
N GLU A 260 -25.95 -22.08 35.02
CA GLU A 260 -25.91 -21.21 36.19
C GLU A 260 -25.83 -19.72 35.86
N VAL A 261 -25.18 -19.34 34.75
CA VAL A 261 -25.09 -17.93 34.38
C VAL A 261 -26.27 -17.53 33.51
N LEU A 262 -26.57 -18.29 32.46
CA LEU A 262 -27.63 -17.90 31.54
C LEU A 262 -29.02 -18.12 32.16
N ARG A 263 -29.24 -19.24 32.89
CA ARG A 263 -30.53 -19.52 33.57
C ARG A 263 -30.84 -18.58 34.73
N GLN A 264 -29.84 -17.98 35.34
CA GLN A 264 -30.03 -16.97 36.41
C GLN A 264 -30.44 -15.61 35.85
N GLN A 265 -30.31 -15.40 34.56
CA GLN A 265 -30.78 -14.20 33.91
C GLN A 265 -32.29 -14.29 33.68
N THR A 266 -32.95 -13.16 33.66
CA THR A 266 -34.40 -13.09 33.31
C THR A 266 -34.62 -13.66 31.90
N ALA A 267 -35.78 -14.24 31.65
CA ALA A 267 -36.08 -14.80 30.35
C ALA A 267 -35.92 -13.79 29.20
N ASP A 268 -36.14 -12.51 29.47
CA ASP A 268 -35.95 -11.43 28.52
C ASP A 268 -34.46 -11.18 28.22
N LEU A 269 -33.59 -11.23 29.24
CA LEU A 269 -32.17 -11.05 29.05
C LEU A 269 -31.54 -12.26 28.36
N GLN A 270 -31.99 -13.49 28.70
CA GLN A 270 -31.55 -14.70 27.98
C GLN A 270 -31.90 -14.62 26.48
N ARG A 271 -33.11 -14.19 26.16
CA ARG A 271 -33.59 -14.02 24.78
C ARG A 271 -32.77 -12.93 24.08
N PHE A 272 -32.45 -11.85 24.77
CA PHE A 272 -31.57 -10.80 24.25
C PHE A 272 -30.21 -11.36 23.90
N LEU A 273 -29.53 -12.02 24.82
CA LEU A 273 -28.19 -12.61 24.62
C LEU A 273 -28.15 -13.60 23.48
N LEU A 274 -29.10 -14.54 23.44
CA LEU A 274 -29.17 -15.55 22.38
C LEU A 274 -29.38 -14.91 21.02
N ARG A 275 -30.33 -14.01 20.88
CA ARG A 275 -30.70 -13.48 19.58
C ARG A 275 -29.75 -12.41 19.07
N THR A 276 -29.06 -11.69 19.94
CA THR A 276 -28.02 -10.73 19.55
C THR A 276 -26.66 -11.37 19.34
N SER A 277 -26.47 -12.64 19.70
CA SER A 277 -25.21 -13.37 19.50
C SER A 277 -24.80 -13.53 18.05
N VAL A 278 -25.73 -13.39 17.11
CA VAL A 278 -25.45 -13.38 15.67
C VAL A 278 -24.59 -12.21 15.22
N LEU A 279 -24.51 -11.18 16.05
CA LEU A 279 -23.77 -9.96 15.77
C LEU A 279 -22.34 -10.06 16.30
N ASP A 280 -21.38 -9.67 15.49
CA ASP A 280 -19.98 -9.58 15.92
C ASP A 280 -19.74 -8.33 16.77
N ARG A 281 -20.56 -7.31 16.56
CA ARG A 281 -20.55 -6.05 17.31
C ARG A 281 -21.97 -5.61 17.60
N LEU A 282 -22.13 -5.01 18.74
CA LEU A 282 -23.40 -4.68 19.33
C LEU A 282 -23.44 -3.17 19.60
N CYS A 283 -24.51 -2.53 19.15
CA CYS A 283 -24.89 -1.21 19.66
C CYS A 283 -26.40 -1.21 19.91
N GLY A 284 -26.88 -0.28 20.71
CA GLY A 284 -28.31 -0.22 21.09
C GLY A 284 -29.23 -0.28 19.88
N PRO A 285 -29.09 0.63 18.91
CA PRO A 285 -29.97 0.67 17.72
C PRO A 285 -29.93 -0.61 16.88
N LEU A 286 -28.74 -1.25 16.72
CA LEU A 286 -28.62 -2.51 15.99
C LEU A 286 -29.33 -3.65 16.72
N CYS A 287 -29.14 -3.74 18.04
CA CYS A 287 -29.84 -4.73 18.86
C CYS A 287 -31.36 -4.55 18.77
N ASP A 288 -31.84 -3.31 18.83
CA ASP A 288 -33.25 -2.99 18.73
C ASP A 288 -33.83 -3.39 17.36
N ALA A 289 -33.10 -3.12 16.27
CA ALA A 289 -33.51 -3.51 14.93
C ALA A 289 -33.58 -5.04 14.77
N VAL A 290 -32.53 -5.76 15.21
CA VAL A 290 -32.46 -7.22 15.11
C VAL A 290 -33.54 -7.90 15.94
N LEU A 291 -33.86 -7.39 17.12
CA LEU A 291 -34.84 -7.94 18.04
C LEU A 291 -36.27 -7.42 17.78
N GLN A 292 -36.43 -6.36 16.99
CA GLN A 292 -37.69 -5.63 16.81
C GLN A 292 -38.26 -5.15 18.16
N SER A 293 -37.42 -4.60 19.01
CA SER A 293 -37.74 -4.14 20.36
C SER A 293 -37.02 -2.83 20.65
N GLN A 294 -37.27 -2.23 21.80
CA GLN A 294 -36.58 -1.04 22.27
C GLN A 294 -35.79 -1.35 23.55
N GLY A 295 -34.78 -0.53 23.86
CA GLY A 295 -33.99 -0.60 25.08
C GLY A 295 -32.72 -1.42 24.98
N GLY A 296 -32.20 -1.65 23.78
CA GLY A 296 -30.94 -2.36 23.51
C GLY A 296 -29.78 -1.69 24.24
N GLU A 297 -29.69 -0.36 24.17
CA GLU A 297 -28.63 0.41 24.85
C GLU A 297 -28.61 0.20 26.37
N HIS A 298 -29.77 0.28 26.97
CA HIS A 298 -29.91 0.03 28.42
C HIS A 298 -29.48 -1.39 28.80
N ARG A 299 -29.86 -2.39 27.99
CA ARG A 299 -29.49 -3.79 28.21
C ARG A 299 -27.99 -4.01 28.03
N LEU A 300 -27.36 -3.39 27.03
CA LEU A 300 -25.93 -3.46 26.85
C LEU A 300 -25.18 -2.82 28.01
N LEU A 301 -25.65 -1.67 28.50
CA LEU A 301 -25.09 -1.02 29.68
C LEU A 301 -25.25 -1.88 30.95
N GLN A 302 -26.40 -2.53 31.14
CA GLN A 302 -26.63 -3.48 32.24
C GLN A 302 -25.65 -4.67 32.18
N LEU A 303 -25.44 -5.23 30.98
CA LEU A 303 -24.49 -6.32 30.74
C LEU A 303 -23.04 -5.90 31.07
N ASP A 304 -22.66 -4.68 30.64
CA ASP A 304 -21.34 -4.12 30.89
C ASP A 304 -21.12 -3.88 32.40
N GLN A 305 -22.09 -3.26 33.08
CA GLN A 305 -22.02 -3.02 34.53
C GLN A 305 -21.98 -4.33 35.33
N ALA A 306 -22.70 -5.35 34.85
CA ALA A 306 -22.67 -6.67 35.45
C ALA A 306 -21.45 -7.50 35.06
N ASN A 307 -20.54 -6.97 34.24
CA ASN A 307 -19.39 -7.71 33.65
C ASN A 307 -19.82 -9.06 33.00
N LEU A 308 -20.97 -9.11 32.35
CA LEU A 308 -21.54 -10.30 31.76
C LEU A 308 -21.03 -10.53 30.33
N PHE A 309 -19.75 -10.89 30.20
CA PHE A 309 -19.15 -11.32 28.94
C PHE A 309 -19.28 -10.36 27.77
N ILE A 310 -19.55 -9.08 28.06
CA ILE A 310 -19.58 -8.02 27.09
C ILE A 310 -18.36 -7.13 27.28
N VAL A 311 -17.75 -6.73 26.17
CA VAL A 311 -16.54 -5.91 26.14
C VAL A 311 -16.89 -4.65 25.37
N PRO A 312 -16.81 -3.46 25.97
CA PRO A 312 -16.95 -2.21 25.24
C PRO A 312 -15.76 -2.04 24.29
N LEU A 313 -16.06 -1.56 23.08
CA LEU A 313 -15.10 -1.39 21.99
C LEU A 313 -14.63 0.05 21.82
N ASP A 314 -15.31 0.99 22.45
CA ASP A 314 -14.98 2.41 22.43
C ASP A 314 -15.05 3.02 23.83
N SER A 315 -14.42 4.20 24.01
CA SER A 315 -14.44 4.94 25.26
C SER A 315 -15.82 5.54 25.61
N GLU A 316 -16.67 5.71 24.61
CA GLU A 316 -18.02 6.27 24.76
C GLU A 316 -19.05 5.17 25.09
N ARG A 317 -18.60 3.90 25.11
CA ARG A 317 -19.45 2.73 25.39
C ARG A 317 -20.67 2.63 24.49
N ARG A 318 -20.52 3.00 23.21
CA ARG A 318 -21.55 2.88 22.20
C ARG A 318 -21.54 1.51 21.54
N TRP A 319 -20.32 0.96 21.34
CA TRP A 319 -20.11 -0.32 20.69
C TRP A 319 -19.56 -1.34 21.67
N TYR A 320 -20.07 -2.57 21.58
CA TYR A 320 -19.71 -3.71 22.41
C TYR A 320 -19.48 -4.95 21.56
N ARG A 321 -18.86 -5.95 22.16
CA ARG A 321 -18.83 -7.31 21.66
C ARG A 321 -19.04 -8.29 22.81
N TYR A 322 -19.55 -9.46 22.49
CA TYR A 322 -19.48 -10.56 23.45
C TYR A 322 -18.08 -11.12 23.55
N HIS A 323 -17.75 -11.68 24.72
CA HIS A 323 -16.55 -12.51 24.84
C HIS A 323 -16.69 -13.72 23.91
N HIS A 324 -15.64 -14.07 23.16
CA HIS A 324 -15.74 -15.07 22.07
C HIS A 324 -16.36 -16.39 22.50
N LEU A 325 -15.90 -16.99 23.62
CA LEU A 325 -16.47 -18.24 24.12
C LEU A 325 -17.96 -18.13 24.45
N PHE A 326 -18.36 -16.97 24.95
CA PHE A 326 -19.75 -16.76 25.29
C PHE A 326 -20.58 -16.56 24.03
N SER A 327 -20.08 -15.82 23.06
CA SER A 327 -20.71 -15.66 21.74
C SER A 327 -20.88 -17.00 21.03
N ASP A 328 -19.83 -17.81 21.00
CA ASP A 328 -19.86 -19.13 20.35
C ASP A 328 -20.90 -20.06 20.98
N LEU A 329 -20.94 -20.05 22.31
CA LEU A 329 -21.91 -20.82 23.06
C LEU A 329 -23.34 -20.37 22.75
N LEU A 330 -23.59 -19.05 22.72
CA LEU A 330 -24.91 -18.51 22.43
C LEU A 330 -25.32 -18.82 20.99
N ARG A 331 -24.42 -18.69 20.01
CA ARG A 331 -24.65 -19.04 18.60
C ARG A 331 -24.98 -20.52 18.42
N GLN A 332 -24.23 -21.38 19.09
CA GLN A 332 -24.47 -22.81 19.06
C GLN A 332 -25.90 -23.17 19.55
N ARG A 333 -26.39 -22.47 20.57
CA ARG A 333 -27.74 -22.69 21.09
C ARG A 333 -28.86 -22.08 20.25
N LEU A 334 -28.58 -20.95 19.60
CA LEU A 334 -29.58 -20.28 18.77
C LEU A 334 -30.01 -21.15 17.58
N GLY A 335 -29.06 -21.92 17.01
CA GLY A 335 -29.33 -22.77 15.87
C GLY A 335 -29.52 -22.01 14.55
N GLN A 336 -29.21 -22.67 13.44
CA GLN A 336 -29.24 -22.03 12.10
C GLN A 336 -30.63 -21.51 11.68
N LYS A 337 -31.69 -22.18 12.06
CA LYS A 337 -33.06 -21.75 11.67
C LYS A 337 -33.48 -20.44 12.31
N GLU A 338 -33.05 -20.17 13.53
CA GLU A 338 -33.38 -18.93 14.22
C GLU A 338 -32.41 -17.80 13.91
N SER A 339 -31.17 -18.11 13.49
CA SER A 339 -30.17 -17.10 13.18
C SER A 339 -30.42 -16.38 11.86
N ALA A 340 -30.91 -17.07 10.83
CA ALA A 340 -31.10 -16.49 9.50
C ALA A 340 -31.99 -15.22 9.48
N PRO A 341 -33.19 -15.19 10.13
CA PRO A 341 -33.98 -13.96 10.18
C PRO A 341 -33.30 -12.82 10.94
N LEU A 342 -32.47 -13.13 11.92
CA LEU A 342 -31.73 -12.11 12.68
C LEU A 342 -30.62 -11.49 11.83
N HIS A 343 -29.88 -12.31 11.08
CA HIS A 343 -28.91 -11.83 10.11
C HIS A 343 -29.56 -10.98 9.00
N GLN A 344 -30.76 -11.35 8.54
CA GLN A 344 -31.49 -10.54 7.56
C GLN A 344 -31.83 -9.14 8.11
N ARG A 345 -32.29 -9.05 9.35
CA ARG A 345 -32.58 -7.76 10.00
C ARG A 345 -31.31 -6.95 10.24
N ALA A 346 -30.23 -7.61 10.64
CA ALA A 346 -28.94 -6.97 10.77
C ALA A 346 -28.45 -6.41 9.42
N SER A 347 -28.59 -7.20 8.34
CA SER A 347 -28.27 -6.77 6.99
C SER A 347 -29.04 -5.51 6.60
N GLN A 348 -30.36 -5.49 6.86
CA GLN A 348 -31.19 -4.32 6.57
C GLN A 348 -30.78 -3.09 7.37
N TRP A 349 -30.51 -3.26 8.69
CA TRP A 349 -30.07 -2.15 9.52
C TRP A 349 -28.73 -1.56 9.04
N TYR A 350 -27.76 -2.42 8.72
CA TYR A 350 -26.47 -1.96 8.20
C TYR A 350 -26.63 -1.23 6.87
N GLU A 351 -27.53 -1.71 6.02
CA GLU A 351 -27.85 -1.03 4.76
C GLU A 351 -28.46 0.36 4.99
N ASP A 352 -29.42 0.48 5.92
CA ASP A 352 -30.06 1.75 6.28
C ASP A 352 -29.05 2.75 6.89
N GLN A 353 -27.97 2.26 7.50
CA GLN A 353 -26.84 3.07 7.98
C GLN A 353 -25.79 3.36 6.90
N GLY A 354 -25.98 2.90 5.67
CA GLY A 354 -24.99 3.04 4.60
C GLY A 354 -23.74 2.16 4.76
N MET A 355 -23.78 1.17 5.65
CA MET A 355 -22.72 0.20 5.89
C MET A 355 -22.91 -1.03 4.99
N GLU A 356 -22.75 -0.83 3.69
CA GLU A 356 -23.09 -1.84 2.68
C GLU A 356 -22.23 -3.11 2.75
N ALA A 357 -20.97 -2.99 3.20
CA ALA A 357 -20.06 -4.13 3.39
C ALA A 357 -20.57 -5.08 4.48
N GLU A 358 -20.95 -4.52 5.63
CA GLU A 358 -21.51 -5.25 6.76
C GLU A 358 -22.90 -5.80 6.40
N ALA A 359 -23.72 -5.01 5.68
CA ALA A 359 -25.00 -5.45 5.18
C ALA A 359 -24.85 -6.68 4.28
N PHE A 360 -23.91 -6.63 3.35
CA PHE A 360 -23.60 -7.75 2.46
C PHE A 360 -23.11 -8.98 3.24
N HIS A 361 -22.19 -8.79 4.18
CA HIS A 361 -21.70 -9.86 5.05
C HIS A 361 -22.83 -10.54 5.80
N GLN A 362 -23.71 -9.78 6.43
CA GLN A 362 -24.88 -10.32 7.15
C GLN A 362 -25.86 -11.04 6.22
N ALA A 363 -26.07 -10.56 5.01
CA ALA A 363 -26.89 -11.23 4.00
C ALA A 363 -26.29 -12.60 3.61
N THR A 364 -24.96 -12.68 3.48
CA THR A 364 -24.28 -13.94 3.17
C THR A 364 -24.38 -14.97 4.31
N LEU A 365 -24.29 -14.53 5.56
CA LEU A 365 -24.49 -15.38 6.75
C LEU A 365 -25.95 -15.85 6.90
N ALA A 366 -26.90 -15.03 6.47
CA ALA A 366 -28.31 -15.42 6.40
C ALA A 366 -28.58 -16.47 5.31
N ASN A 367 -27.63 -16.79 4.44
CA ASN A 367 -27.84 -17.50 3.17
C ASN A 367 -28.95 -16.86 2.32
N ASP A 368 -29.13 -15.55 2.45
CA ASP A 368 -30.10 -14.78 1.69
C ASP A 368 -29.48 -14.38 0.33
N LEU A 369 -29.51 -15.35 -0.58
CA LEU A 369 -28.95 -15.19 -1.91
C LEU A 369 -29.56 -13.98 -2.64
N HIS A 370 -30.86 -13.75 -2.46
CA HIS A 370 -31.55 -12.65 -3.14
C HIS A 370 -31.04 -11.28 -2.67
N ASN A 371 -30.94 -11.10 -1.36
CA ASN A 371 -30.46 -9.85 -0.77
C ASN A 371 -28.96 -9.64 -1.06
N ALA A 372 -28.14 -10.70 -0.95
CA ALA A 372 -26.72 -10.63 -1.30
C ALA A 372 -26.52 -10.21 -2.77
N MET A 373 -27.32 -10.77 -3.69
CA MET A 373 -27.31 -10.39 -5.10
C MET A 373 -27.75 -8.95 -5.33
N ARG A 374 -28.74 -8.47 -4.60
CA ARG A 374 -29.20 -7.09 -4.67
C ARG A 374 -28.13 -6.11 -4.17
N LEU A 375 -27.53 -6.43 -3.04
CA LEU A 375 -26.45 -5.61 -2.45
C LEU A 375 -25.21 -5.57 -3.34
N ILE A 376 -24.81 -6.69 -3.96
CA ILE A 376 -23.70 -6.69 -4.94
C ILE A 376 -23.97 -5.73 -6.08
N LYS A 377 -25.22 -5.72 -6.63
CA LYS A 377 -25.61 -4.81 -7.71
C LYS A 377 -25.56 -3.35 -7.29
N GLY A 378 -25.82 -3.08 -6.01
CA GLY A 378 -25.88 -1.73 -5.44
C GLY A 378 -26.95 -0.86 -6.11
N ASN A 379 -27.13 0.34 -5.63
CA ASN A 379 -28.03 1.33 -6.22
C ASN A 379 -27.33 2.07 -7.38
N GLY A 380 -27.13 1.39 -8.50
CA GLY A 380 -26.51 1.95 -9.70
C GLY A 380 -24.97 1.90 -9.71
N MET A 381 -24.32 1.53 -8.60
CA MET A 381 -22.88 1.32 -8.50
C MET A 381 -22.60 0.01 -7.74
N PRO A 382 -22.23 -1.09 -8.44
CA PRO A 382 -21.92 -2.36 -7.82
C PRO A 382 -20.79 -2.29 -6.79
N LEU A 383 -20.84 -3.14 -5.76
CA LEU A 383 -19.85 -3.16 -4.67
C LEU A 383 -18.43 -3.30 -5.15
N TYR A 384 -18.19 -4.12 -6.17
CA TYR A 384 -16.85 -4.32 -6.75
C TYR A 384 -16.29 -3.09 -7.47
N PHE A 385 -17.14 -2.18 -7.98
CA PHE A 385 -16.70 -0.87 -8.49
C PHE A 385 -16.35 0.13 -7.37
N ARG A 386 -16.72 -0.17 -6.14
CA ARG A 386 -16.42 0.63 -4.95
C ARG A 386 -15.22 0.10 -4.16
N GLY A 387 -14.53 -0.93 -4.68
CA GLY A 387 -13.37 -1.52 -4.03
C GLY A 387 -13.66 -2.67 -3.06
N LEU A 388 -14.93 -3.04 -2.85
CA LEU A 388 -15.31 -4.20 -2.02
C LEU A 388 -15.15 -5.52 -2.79
N THR A 389 -14.00 -5.75 -3.36
CA THR A 389 -13.72 -6.90 -4.23
C THR A 389 -13.53 -8.18 -3.45
N THR A 390 -12.78 -8.16 -2.36
CA THR A 390 -12.40 -9.35 -1.59
C THR A 390 -13.60 -10.06 -0.97
N PRO A 391 -14.52 -9.41 -0.22
CA PRO A 391 -15.71 -10.09 0.31
C PRO A 391 -16.57 -10.69 -0.80
N VAL A 392 -16.66 -9.99 -1.94
CA VAL A 392 -17.41 -10.48 -3.09
C VAL A 392 -16.76 -11.72 -3.70
N VAL A 393 -15.44 -11.73 -3.90
CA VAL A 393 -14.69 -12.88 -4.40
C VAL A 393 -14.85 -14.07 -3.45
N GLN A 394 -14.68 -13.87 -2.15
CA GLN A 394 -14.81 -14.93 -1.14
C GLN A 394 -16.21 -15.57 -1.17
N TRP A 395 -17.25 -14.74 -1.17
CA TRP A 395 -18.60 -15.24 -1.22
C TRP A 395 -18.88 -15.99 -2.54
N LEU A 396 -18.53 -15.42 -3.69
CA LEU A 396 -18.75 -16.06 -4.98
C LEU A 396 -17.97 -17.37 -5.10
N SER A 397 -16.78 -17.45 -4.52
CA SER A 397 -15.98 -18.68 -4.45
C SER A 397 -16.61 -19.77 -3.56
N SER A 398 -17.42 -19.38 -2.57
CA SER A 398 -18.12 -20.31 -1.68
C SER A 398 -19.40 -20.89 -2.30
N LEU A 399 -19.92 -20.25 -3.35
CA LEU A 399 -21.17 -20.69 -3.98
C LEU A 399 -20.98 -21.95 -4.81
N ASN A 400 -22.01 -22.80 -4.79
CA ASN A 400 -22.03 -23.95 -5.69
C ASN A 400 -22.11 -23.47 -7.15
N PRO A 401 -21.36 -24.05 -8.08
CA PRO A 401 -21.40 -23.72 -9.51
C PRO A 401 -22.83 -23.76 -10.12
N LYS A 402 -23.72 -24.59 -9.57
CA LYS A 402 -25.13 -24.61 -9.99
C LYS A 402 -25.83 -23.28 -9.70
N VAL A 403 -25.53 -22.65 -8.59
CA VAL A 403 -26.11 -21.33 -8.22
C VAL A 403 -25.55 -20.23 -9.16
N LEU A 404 -24.25 -20.25 -9.42
CA LEU A 404 -23.61 -19.30 -10.35
C LEU A 404 -24.22 -19.45 -11.77
N ASN A 405 -24.46 -20.68 -12.22
CA ASN A 405 -25.09 -20.96 -13.51
C ASN A 405 -26.56 -20.53 -13.58
N SER A 406 -27.27 -20.56 -12.44
CA SER A 406 -28.64 -20.06 -12.37
C SER A 406 -28.76 -18.56 -12.43
N TYR A 407 -27.66 -17.84 -12.12
CA TYR A 407 -27.58 -16.38 -12.11
C TYR A 407 -26.32 -15.92 -12.83
N PRO A 408 -26.29 -15.91 -14.18
CA PRO A 408 -25.09 -15.62 -14.97
C PRO A 408 -24.38 -14.32 -14.62
N PHE A 409 -25.10 -13.29 -14.14
CA PHE A 409 -24.47 -12.04 -13.72
C PHE A 409 -23.50 -12.21 -12.54
N LEU A 410 -23.63 -13.29 -11.73
CA LEU A 410 -22.68 -13.58 -10.65
C LEU A 410 -21.31 -13.97 -11.20
N TRP A 411 -21.24 -14.70 -12.30
CA TRP A 411 -20.00 -14.96 -13.00
C TRP A 411 -19.33 -13.66 -13.49
N VAL A 412 -20.15 -12.73 -14.02
CA VAL A 412 -19.67 -11.42 -14.46
C VAL A 412 -19.18 -10.56 -13.28
N ALA A 413 -19.93 -10.55 -12.17
CA ALA A 413 -19.50 -9.87 -10.94
C ALA A 413 -18.18 -10.46 -10.39
N PHE A 414 -18.02 -11.79 -10.53
CA PHE A 414 -16.78 -12.47 -10.17
C PHE A 414 -15.62 -12.00 -11.04
N ALA A 415 -15.81 -11.98 -12.35
CA ALA A 415 -14.80 -11.53 -13.31
C ALA A 415 -14.39 -10.06 -13.09
N TRP A 416 -15.36 -9.16 -12.82
CA TRP A 416 -15.08 -7.77 -12.44
C TRP A 416 -14.28 -7.66 -11.15
N SER A 417 -14.65 -8.43 -10.13
CA SER A 417 -13.96 -8.44 -8.85
C SER A 417 -12.51 -8.91 -8.97
N LEU A 418 -12.27 -9.93 -9.82
CA LEU A 418 -10.92 -10.41 -10.15
C LEU A 418 -10.11 -9.38 -10.94
N LEU A 419 -10.74 -8.66 -11.89
CA LEU A 419 -10.10 -7.59 -12.64
C LEU A 419 -9.57 -6.50 -11.71
N PHE A 420 -10.42 -6.03 -10.80
CA PHE A 420 -10.04 -5.01 -9.82
C PHE A 420 -9.11 -5.50 -8.73
N SER A 421 -9.07 -6.81 -8.47
CA SER A 421 -8.10 -7.43 -7.55
C SER A 421 -6.75 -7.75 -8.20
N GLY A 422 -6.55 -7.37 -9.47
CA GLY A 422 -5.29 -7.61 -10.19
C GLY A 422 -5.00 -9.08 -10.52
N GLN A 423 -6.04 -9.90 -10.68
CA GLN A 423 -5.94 -11.33 -10.99
C GLN A 423 -6.46 -11.67 -12.41
N PRO A 424 -5.89 -11.10 -13.48
CA PRO A 424 -6.42 -11.26 -14.82
C PRO A 424 -6.39 -12.73 -15.33
N GLY A 425 -5.48 -13.54 -14.82
CA GLY A 425 -5.33 -14.95 -15.28
C GLY A 425 -6.54 -15.84 -15.00
N GLN A 426 -7.41 -15.47 -14.07
CA GLN A 426 -8.61 -16.26 -13.73
C GLN A 426 -9.88 -15.73 -14.39
N ILE A 427 -9.84 -14.57 -15.03
CA ILE A 427 -11.03 -13.91 -15.56
C ILE A 427 -11.63 -14.72 -16.72
N GLU A 428 -10.80 -15.25 -17.60
CA GLU A 428 -11.22 -15.98 -18.79
C GLU A 428 -12.07 -17.22 -18.48
N GLU A 429 -11.70 -17.95 -17.40
CA GLU A 429 -12.50 -19.08 -16.87
C GLU A 429 -13.89 -18.62 -16.40
N LYS A 430 -13.97 -17.47 -15.72
CA LYS A 430 -15.25 -16.96 -15.20
C LYS A 430 -16.13 -16.42 -16.31
N LEU A 431 -15.53 -15.81 -17.36
CA LEU A 431 -16.26 -15.39 -18.54
C LEU A 431 -16.83 -16.58 -19.32
N SER A 432 -16.03 -17.64 -19.51
CA SER A 432 -16.52 -18.89 -20.11
C SER A 432 -17.66 -19.51 -19.30
N GLY A 433 -17.58 -19.44 -17.95
CA GLY A 433 -18.67 -19.84 -17.06
C GLY A 433 -19.94 -19.03 -17.30
N ALA A 434 -19.83 -17.70 -17.45
CA ALA A 434 -20.95 -16.83 -17.75
C ALA A 434 -21.58 -17.13 -19.12
N GLU A 435 -20.75 -17.28 -20.16
CA GLU A 435 -21.20 -17.60 -21.52
C GLU A 435 -21.91 -18.93 -21.59
N ASN A 436 -21.35 -19.97 -20.95
CA ASN A 436 -21.99 -21.29 -20.86
C ASN A 436 -23.32 -21.25 -20.11
N ALA A 437 -23.39 -20.46 -19.04
CA ALA A 437 -24.62 -20.31 -18.27
C ALA A 437 -25.70 -19.52 -19.04
N LEU A 438 -25.31 -18.63 -19.95
CA LEU A 438 -26.21 -17.90 -20.82
C LEU A 438 -26.62 -18.71 -22.07
N ALA A 439 -25.86 -19.76 -22.42
CA ALA A 439 -26.17 -20.61 -23.57
C ALA A 439 -27.52 -21.34 -23.34
N GLY A 440 -28.51 -21.00 -24.14
CA GLY A 440 -29.84 -21.58 -24.05
C GLY A 440 -30.85 -20.79 -23.23
N ILE A 441 -30.47 -19.68 -22.64
CA ILE A 441 -31.41 -18.73 -22.03
C ILE A 441 -32.00 -17.83 -23.13
N GLN A 442 -33.30 -17.61 -23.08
CA GLN A 442 -33.96 -16.69 -24.01
C GLN A 442 -33.42 -15.28 -23.82
N GLN A 443 -32.98 -14.64 -24.90
CA GLN A 443 -32.46 -13.29 -24.85
C GLN A 443 -33.53 -12.28 -24.44
N ASP A 444 -33.31 -11.67 -23.32
CA ASP A 444 -34.06 -10.50 -22.82
C ASP A 444 -33.12 -9.30 -22.61
N ALA A 445 -33.62 -8.19 -22.14
CA ALA A 445 -32.82 -7.00 -21.90
C ALA A 445 -31.71 -7.21 -20.86
N SER A 446 -31.95 -8.06 -19.84
CA SER A 446 -30.98 -8.34 -18.77
C SER A 446 -29.86 -9.26 -19.26
N THR A 447 -30.17 -10.29 -20.01
CA THR A 447 -29.18 -11.19 -20.62
C THR A 447 -28.35 -10.46 -21.65
N THR A 448 -28.96 -9.59 -22.45
CA THR A 448 -28.26 -8.74 -23.42
C THR A 448 -27.26 -7.81 -22.71
N ASP A 449 -27.66 -7.18 -21.62
CA ASP A 449 -26.75 -6.35 -20.80
C ASP A 449 -25.59 -7.16 -20.22
N THR A 450 -25.88 -8.38 -19.78
CA THR A 450 -24.84 -9.30 -19.27
C THR A 450 -23.81 -9.64 -20.35
N PHE A 451 -24.24 -9.91 -21.59
CA PHE A 451 -23.32 -10.08 -22.72
C PHE A 451 -22.51 -8.80 -23.01
N GLY A 452 -23.14 -7.63 -22.84
CA GLY A 452 -22.44 -6.36 -22.94
C GLY A 452 -21.32 -6.24 -21.89
N GLN A 453 -21.58 -6.61 -20.65
CA GLN A 453 -20.57 -6.60 -19.61
C GLN A 453 -19.43 -7.62 -19.84
N ILE A 454 -19.75 -8.81 -20.37
CA ILE A 454 -18.75 -9.80 -20.80
C ILE A 454 -17.85 -9.19 -21.89
N ALA A 455 -18.43 -8.52 -22.86
CA ALA A 455 -17.66 -7.86 -23.91
C ALA A 455 -16.74 -6.76 -23.36
N VAL A 456 -17.18 -5.96 -22.39
CA VAL A 456 -16.29 -5.00 -21.70
C VAL A 456 -15.09 -5.70 -21.05
N LEU A 457 -15.33 -6.79 -20.34
CA LEU A 457 -14.26 -7.54 -19.67
C LEU A 457 -13.27 -8.14 -20.69
N HIS A 458 -13.74 -8.62 -21.83
CA HIS A 458 -12.85 -9.04 -22.92
C HIS A 458 -12.06 -7.85 -23.50
N ALA A 459 -12.65 -6.67 -23.62
CA ALA A 459 -11.94 -5.47 -24.05
C ALA A 459 -10.80 -5.15 -23.06
N TRP A 460 -11.04 -5.22 -21.75
CA TRP A 460 -9.99 -4.98 -20.75
C TRP A 460 -8.93 -6.07 -20.70
N LEU A 461 -9.27 -7.34 -20.94
CA LEU A 461 -8.27 -8.40 -21.13
C LEU A 461 -7.38 -8.14 -22.36
N ALA A 462 -7.97 -7.64 -23.45
CA ALA A 462 -7.22 -7.24 -24.64
C ALA A 462 -6.29 -6.03 -24.38
N VAL A 463 -6.67 -5.10 -23.48
CA VAL A 463 -5.77 -4.01 -23.03
C VAL A 463 -4.49 -4.58 -22.41
N TYR A 464 -4.59 -5.61 -21.54
CA TYR A 464 -3.41 -6.27 -20.99
C TYR A 464 -2.52 -6.91 -22.05
N ARG A 465 -3.11 -7.32 -23.19
CA ARG A 465 -2.40 -7.91 -24.35
C ARG A 465 -1.91 -6.85 -25.36
N SER A 466 -2.29 -5.58 -25.17
CA SER A 466 -2.01 -4.45 -26.09
C SER A 466 -2.58 -4.69 -27.51
N ASP A 467 -3.69 -5.41 -27.62
CA ASP A 467 -4.34 -5.74 -28.89
C ASP A 467 -5.42 -4.70 -29.22
N ALA A 468 -5.04 -3.67 -30.00
CA ALA A 468 -5.91 -2.55 -30.33
C ALA A 468 -7.19 -2.96 -31.08
N GLU A 469 -7.13 -3.96 -31.98
CA GLU A 469 -8.27 -4.41 -32.76
C GLU A 469 -9.26 -5.19 -31.89
N ALA A 470 -8.76 -6.06 -31.03
CA ALA A 470 -9.61 -6.79 -30.10
C ALA A 470 -10.27 -5.84 -29.09
N ILE A 471 -9.52 -4.87 -28.55
CA ILE A 471 -10.07 -3.85 -27.64
C ILE A 471 -11.21 -3.11 -28.31
N TYR A 472 -10.97 -2.62 -29.54
CA TYR A 472 -11.95 -1.85 -30.29
C TYR A 472 -13.22 -2.66 -30.59
N SER A 473 -13.05 -3.86 -31.11
CA SER A 473 -14.15 -4.75 -31.46
C SER A 473 -15.02 -5.09 -30.26
N HIS A 474 -14.38 -5.50 -29.15
CA HIS A 474 -15.10 -5.84 -27.92
C HIS A 474 -15.76 -4.61 -27.27
N ALA A 475 -15.10 -3.45 -27.27
CA ALA A 475 -15.68 -2.22 -26.70
C ALA A 475 -16.90 -1.73 -27.52
N CYS A 476 -16.83 -1.74 -28.85
CA CYS A 476 -17.98 -1.41 -29.70
C CYS A 476 -19.15 -2.36 -29.47
N ARG A 477 -18.90 -3.68 -29.51
CA ARG A 477 -19.90 -4.70 -29.19
C ARG A 477 -20.52 -4.52 -27.83
N ALA A 478 -19.71 -4.16 -26.81
CA ALA A 478 -20.21 -3.89 -25.49
C ALA A 478 -21.19 -2.72 -25.46
N LEU A 479 -20.85 -1.62 -26.14
CA LEU A 479 -21.72 -0.42 -26.19
C LEU A 479 -23.04 -0.64 -26.94
N GLU A 480 -23.06 -1.57 -27.89
CA GLU A 480 -24.29 -1.98 -28.59
C GLU A 480 -25.21 -2.81 -27.67
N LEU A 481 -24.63 -3.63 -26.80
CA LEU A 481 -25.36 -4.57 -25.96
C LEU A 481 -25.77 -4.00 -24.59
N LEU A 482 -24.93 -3.09 -24.04
CA LEU A 482 -25.15 -2.53 -22.71
C LEU A 482 -26.37 -1.58 -22.69
N SER A 483 -27.25 -1.77 -21.73
CA SER A 483 -28.33 -0.83 -21.46
C SER A 483 -27.82 0.55 -21.06
N VAL A 484 -28.63 1.57 -21.24
CA VAL A 484 -28.32 2.95 -20.82
C VAL A 484 -28.17 3.04 -19.30
N GLU A 485 -28.81 2.14 -18.58
CA GLU A 485 -28.80 2.08 -17.12
C GLU A 485 -27.51 1.46 -16.58
N SER A 486 -26.82 0.64 -17.35
CA SER A 486 -25.53 0.04 -17.00
C SER A 486 -24.38 1.04 -17.09
N ARG A 487 -24.57 2.22 -16.47
CA ARG A 487 -23.63 3.35 -16.54
C ARG A 487 -22.19 2.97 -16.18
N PRO A 488 -21.89 2.20 -15.08
CA PRO A 488 -20.50 1.86 -14.75
C PRO A 488 -19.82 1.02 -15.84
N ALA A 489 -20.51 0.03 -16.40
CA ALA A 489 -19.99 -0.82 -17.46
C ALA A 489 -19.84 -0.05 -18.78
N ARG A 490 -20.79 0.82 -19.13
CA ARG A 490 -20.67 1.71 -20.30
C ARG A 490 -19.48 2.66 -20.17
N THR A 491 -19.26 3.24 -18.99
CA THR A 491 -18.09 4.09 -18.72
C THR A 491 -16.80 3.31 -18.93
N ALA A 492 -16.72 2.05 -18.47
CA ALA A 492 -15.58 1.18 -18.68
C ALA A 492 -15.39 0.83 -20.16
N ALA A 493 -16.48 0.59 -20.91
CA ALA A 493 -16.42 0.33 -22.36
C ALA A 493 -15.93 1.54 -23.15
N HIS A 494 -16.44 2.74 -22.84
CA HIS A 494 -15.96 3.97 -23.48
C HIS A 494 -14.48 4.25 -23.16
N CYS A 495 -14.04 3.95 -21.93
CA CYS A 495 -12.64 4.05 -21.58
C CYS A 495 -11.76 3.09 -22.41
N ALA A 496 -12.19 1.82 -22.54
CA ALA A 496 -11.49 0.84 -23.37
C ALA A 496 -11.47 1.26 -24.85
N LEU A 497 -12.58 1.83 -25.38
CA LEU A 497 -12.65 2.36 -26.72
C LEU A 497 -11.66 3.50 -26.94
N GLY A 498 -11.56 4.43 -25.99
CA GLY A 498 -10.55 5.49 -26.02
C GLY A 498 -9.13 4.94 -26.07
N VAL A 499 -8.84 3.89 -25.28
CA VAL A 499 -7.53 3.20 -25.29
C VAL A 499 -7.27 2.55 -26.66
N ALA A 500 -8.26 1.88 -27.24
CA ALA A 500 -8.12 1.28 -28.58
C ALA A 500 -7.81 2.33 -29.65
N GLN A 501 -8.56 3.44 -29.64
CA GLN A 501 -8.36 4.55 -30.54
C GLN A 501 -6.98 5.21 -30.38
N MET A 502 -6.50 5.30 -29.14
CA MET A 502 -5.15 5.78 -28.84
C MET A 502 -4.08 4.84 -29.45
N PHE A 503 -4.22 3.54 -29.31
CA PHE A 503 -3.30 2.56 -29.93
C PHE A 503 -3.34 2.58 -31.46
N ARG A 504 -4.48 2.91 -32.05
CA ARG A 504 -4.63 3.11 -33.53
C ARG A 504 -4.09 4.47 -34.01
N GLY A 505 -3.65 5.36 -33.13
CA GLY A 505 -3.21 6.71 -33.45
C GLY A 505 -4.36 7.71 -33.72
N GLU A 506 -5.60 7.35 -33.48
CA GLU A 506 -6.80 8.17 -33.68
C GLU A 506 -7.03 9.12 -32.50
N ARG A 507 -6.06 10.00 -32.23
CA ARG A 507 -6.02 10.82 -31.00
C ARG A 507 -7.26 11.70 -30.81
N ALA A 508 -7.81 12.30 -31.87
CA ALA A 508 -8.99 13.14 -31.75
C ALA A 508 -10.22 12.36 -31.27
N LYS A 509 -10.40 11.11 -31.78
CA LYS A 509 -11.48 10.23 -31.31
C LYS A 509 -11.23 9.74 -29.88
N ALA A 510 -9.99 9.38 -29.55
CA ALA A 510 -9.60 8.98 -28.21
C ALA A 510 -9.87 10.11 -27.19
N SER A 511 -9.48 11.33 -27.51
CA SER A 511 -9.74 12.51 -26.69
C SER A 511 -11.25 12.74 -26.44
N ALA A 512 -12.08 12.61 -27.48
CA ALA A 512 -13.52 12.71 -27.35
C ALA A 512 -14.11 11.61 -26.47
N ALA A 513 -13.66 10.36 -26.66
CA ALA A 513 -14.08 9.22 -25.84
C ALA A 513 -13.69 9.41 -24.35
N PHE A 514 -12.45 9.81 -24.07
CA PHE A 514 -12.00 10.08 -22.70
C PHE A 514 -12.77 11.23 -22.05
N SER A 515 -13.08 12.30 -22.79
CA SER A 515 -13.90 13.41 -22.29
C SER A 515 -15.30 12.96 -21.88
N GLN A 516 -15.91 12.06 -22.63
CA GLN A 516 -17.20 11.45 -22.27
C GLN A 516 -17.09 10.60 -21.02
N VAL A 517 -16.03 9.80 -20.89
CA VAL A 517 -15.75 8.96 -19.70
C VAL A 517 -15.57 9.83 -18.46
N ILE A 518 -14.85 10.94 -18.56
CA ILE A 518 -14.62 11.88 -17.46
C ILE A 518 -15.95 12.44 -16.98
N GLY A 519 -16.78 12.98 -17.91
CA GLY A 519 -18.09 13.52 -17.56
C GLY A 519 -19.04 12.49 -16.94
N ALA A 520 -19.13 11.30 -17.54
CA ALA A 520 -19.94 10.20 -17.04
C ALA A 520 -19.43 9.66 -15.68
N GLY A 521 -18.12 9.53 -15.54
CA GLY A 521 -17.50 9.04 -14.30
C GLY A 521 -17.74 9.97 -13.12
N LEU A 522 -17.56 11.28 -13.30
CA LEU A 522 -17.78 12.27 -12.26
C LEU A 522 -19.26 12.35 -11.85
N SER A 523 -20.17 12.29 -12.80
CA SER A 523 -21.63 12.37 -12.52
C SER A 523 -22.17 11.11 -11.84
N SER A 524 -21.57 9.93 -12.09
CA SER A 524 -21.99 8.65 -11.51
C SER A 524 -21.23 8.25 -10.24
N GLY A 525 -20.19 9.00 -9.85
CA GLY A 525 -19.30 8.63 -8.76
C GLY A 525 -18.26 7.54 -9.12
N ASN A 526 -18.13 7.19 -10.41
CA ASN A 526 -17.09 6.27 -10.89
C ASN A 526 -15.77 7.02 -11.11
N VAL A 527 -15.21 7.50 -10.01
CA VAL A 527 -13.99 8.34 -10.02
C VAL A 527 -12.79 7.61 -10.61
N MET A 528 -12.73 6.27 -10.47
CA MET A 528 -11.64 5.44 -11.00
C MET A 528 -11.47 5.58 -12.51
N PHE A 529 -12.54 5.34 -13.27
CA PHE A 529 -12.47 5.45 -14.73
C PHE A 529 -12.35 6.91 -15.21
N ALA A 530 -12.89 7.87 -14.45
CA ALA A 530 -12.66 9.29 -14.73
C ALA A 530 -11.16 9.64 -14.61
N ALA A 531 -10.47 9.16 -13.58
CA ALA A 531 -9.05 9.40 -13.39
C ALA A 531 -8.18 8.74 -14.47
N VAL A 532 -8.47 7.48 -14.82
CA VAL A 532 -7.77 6.77 -15.91
C VAL A 532 -7.93 7.51 -17.23
N ALA A 533 -9.15 7.93 -17.56
CA ALA A 533 -9.43 8.67 -18.80
C ALA A 533 -8.76 10.04 -18.81
N SER A 534 -8.78 10.77 -17.67
CA SER A 534 -8.10 12.07 -17.57
C SER A 534 -6.59 11.95 -17.73
N THR A 535 -5.99 10.90 -17.15
CA THR A 535 -4.55 10.63 -17.30
C THR A 535 -4.18 10.33 -18.75
N ALA A 536 -5.00 9.53 -19.44
CA ALA A 536 -4.80 9.24 -20.86
C ALA A 536 -4.97 10.48 -21.74
N LEU A 537 -5.97 11.33 -21.44
CA LEU A 537 -6.19 12.61 -22.11
C LEU A 537 -4.99 13.54 -21.93
N ALA A 538 -4.44 13.66 -20.73
CA ALA A 538 -3.25 14.44 -20.47
C ALA A 538 -2.03 13.93 -21.27
N GLY A 539 -1.89 12.62 -21.44
CA GLY A 539 -0.87 12.02 -22.33
C GLY A 539 -1.04 12.45 -23.80
N ILE A 540 -2.26 12.54 -24.29
CA ILE A 540 -2.55 13.07 -25.64
C ILE A 540 -2.16 14.55 -25.71
N GLN A 541 -2.53 15.37 -24.72
CA GLN A 541 -2.18 16.79 -24.64
C GLN A 541 -0.66 17.00 -24.65
N VAL A 542 0.12 16.16 -23.97
CA VAL A 542 1.59 16.16 -24.02
C VAL A 542 2.08 15.91 -25.44
N THR A 543 1.55 14.90 -26.13
CA THR A 543 1.93 14.56 -27.52
C THR A 543 1.63 15.72 -28.48
N ASP A 544 0.51 16.41 -28.29
CA ASP A 544 0.08 17.58 -29.05
C ASP A 544 0.81 18.87 -28.63
N TYR A 545 1.78 18.75 -27.70
CA TYR A 545 2.56 19.85 -27.16
C TYR A 545 1.72 20.93 -26.46
N GLN A 546 0.72 20.51 -25.66
CA GLN A 546 -0.13 21.35 -24.81
C GLN A 546 0.23 21.15 -23.34
N LEU A 547 1.46 21.50 -22.95
CA LEU A 547 2.01 21.12 -21.64
C LEU A 547 1.27 21.78 -20.47
N HIS A 548 0.82 23.03 -20.62
CA HIS A 548 0.06 23.70 -19.56
C HIS A 548 -1.30 23.02 -19.32
N SER A 549 -1.99 22.62 -20.37
CA SER A 549 -3.26 21.89 -20.27
C SER A 549 -3.04 20.52 -19.65
N ALA A 550 -2.02 19.79 -20.10
CA ALA A 550 -1.66 18.49 -19.58
C ALA A 550 -1.33 18.55 -18.08
N ALA A 551 -0.53 19.53 -17.65
CA ALA A 551 -0.20 19.75 -16.25
C ALA A 551 -1.42 20.06 -15.39
N ALA A 552 -2.35 20.86 -15.90
CA ALA A 552 -3.62 21.14 -15.23
C ALA A 552 -4.45 19.85 -15.08
N THR A 553 -4.58 19.07 -16.16
CA THR A 553 -5.32 17.78 -16.14
C THR A 553 -4.69 16.80 -15.15
N TYR A 554 -3.36 16.65 -15.12
CA TYR A 554 -2.68 15.79 -14.14
C TYR A 554 -2.92 16.25 -12.69
N ARG A 555 -2.87 17.56 -12.41
CA ARG A 555 -3.18 18.10 -11.08
C ARG A 555 -4.62 17.83 -10.66
N GLU A 556 -5.56 17.89 -11.59
CA GLU A 556 -6.95 17.53 -11.33
C GLU A 556 -7.10 16.04 -10.99
N VAL A 557 -6.42 15.15 -11.68
CA VAL A 557 -6.41 13.70 -11.36
C VAL A 557 -5.89 13.50 -9.93
N ILE A 558 -4.77 14.12 -9.59
CA ILE A 558 -4.18 14.02 -8.25
C ILE A 558 -5.17 14.51 -7.18
N LYS A 559 -5.87 15.61 -7.46
CA LYS A 559 -6.90 16.15 -6.56
C LYS A 559 -8.11 15.22 -6.44
N MET A 560 -8.56 14.60 -7.54
CA MET A 560 -9.69 13.65 -7.53
C MET A 560 -9.39 12.43 -6.66
N MET A 561 -8.14 11.99 -6.61
CA MET A 561 -7.74 10.84 -5.80
C MET A 561 -7.75 11.15 -4.30
N GLY A 562 -7.70 12.43 -3.91
CA GLY A 562 -7.77 12.89 -2.52
C GLY A 562 -6.54 12.56 -1.68
N ASP A 563 -5.84 11.51 -2.01
CA ASP A 563 -4.59 11.08 -1.39
C ASP A 563 -3.48 11.05 -2.45
N PRO A 564 -2.38 11.78 -2.26
CA PRO A 564 -1.28 11.83 -3.21
C PRO A 564 -0.62 10.48 -3.45
N THR A 565 -0.86 9.50 -2.58
CA THR A 565 -0.27 8.16 -2.65
C THR A 565 -1.18 7.10 -3.27
N HIS A 566 -2.35 7.49 -3.77
CA HIS A 566 -3.24 6.55 -4.45
C HIS A 566 -2.59 6.01 -5.73
N VAL A 567 -2.53 4.66 -5.90
CA VAL A 567 -1.82 4.00 -7.02
C VAL A 567 -2.32 4.48 -8.39
N LEU A 568 -3.60 4.76 -8.55
CA LEU A 568 -4.13 5.33 -9.79
C LEU A 568 -3.62 6.75 -10.09
N GLY A 569 -3.12 7.48 -9.09
CA GLY A 569 -2.46 8.76 -9.25
C GLY A 569 -1.02 8.67 -9.79
N PHE A 570 -0.41 7.47 -9.78
CA PHE A 570 0.98 7.29 -10.17
C PHE A 570 1.33 7.86 -11.54
N GLU A 571 0.58 7.46 -12.58
CA GLU A 571 0.84 7.94 -13.95
C GLU A 571 0.60 9.46 -14.08
N ALA A 572 -0.31 10.03 -13.29
CA ALA A 572 -0.51 11.47 -13.25
C ALA A 572 0.65 12.19 -12.55
N HIS A 573 1.16 11.65 -11.45
CA HIS A 573 2.37 12.18 -10.80
C HIS A 573 3.59 12.11 -11.72
N LEU A 574 3.79 10.97 -12.38
CA LEU A 574 4.88 10.77 -13.33
C LEU A 574 4.78 11.72 -14.53
N GLY A 575 3.57 11.87 -15.09
CA GLY A 575 3.33 12.78 -16.21
C GLY A 575 3.59 14.24 -15.84
N LEU A 576 3.10 14.68 -14.67
CA LEU A 576 3.35 16.02 -14.13
C LEU A 576 4.83 16.26 -13.85
N ALA A 577 5.52 15.28 -13.27
CA ALA A 577 6.94 15.38 -12.98
C ALA A 577 7.80 15.50 -14.25
N LYS A 578 7.42 14.81 -15.33
CA LYS A 578 8.07 14.97 -16.65
C LYS A 578 7.89 16.39 -17.22
N ILE A 579 6.71 16.98 -17.07
CA ILE A 579 6.46 18.38 -17.50
C ILE A 579 7.24 19.36 -16.61
N LEU A 580 7.27 19.17 -15.31
CA LEU A 580 8.05 20.00 -14.39
C LEU A 580 9.56 19.91 -14.68
N TYR A 581 10.05 18.71 -15.04
CA TYR A 581 11.40 18.56 -15.54
C TYR A 581 11.64 19.40 -16.80
N ASP A 582 10.73 19.33 -17.80
CA ASP A 582 10.86 20.10 -19.03
C ASP A 582 10.84 21.61 -18.76
N TRP A 583 10.08 22.08 -17.78
CA TRP A 583 10.06 23.48 -17.31
C TRP A 583 11.25 23.85 -16.42
N ASN A 584 12.22 22.95 -16.20
CA ASN A 584 13.38 23.13 -15.32
C ASN A 584 13.03 23.35 -13.83
N SER A 585 11.82 22.98 -13.39
CA SER A 585 11.43 22.96 -11.97
C SER A 585 11.94 21.69 -11.30
N LEU A 586 13.28 21.52 -11.27
CA LEU A 586 13.93 20.26 -10.91
C LEU A 586 13.61 19.78 -9.50
N LYS A 587 13.49 20.70 -8.52
CA LYS A 587 13.16 20.35 -7.14
C LYS A 587 11.76 19.72 -7.00
N GLU A 588 10.77 20.31 -7.70
CA GLU A 588 9.40 19.81 -7.69
C GLU A 588 9.31 18.48 -8.46
N ALA A 589 10.00 18.40 -9.60
CA ALA A 589 10.07 17.16 -10.39
C ALA A 589 10.69 16.03 -9.58
N GLU A 590 11.76 16.30 -8.82
CA GLU A 590 12.42 15.33 -7.95
C GLU A 590 11.52 14.87 -6.79
N SER A 591 10.82 15.80 -6.15
CA SER A 591 9.87 15.47 -5.09
C SER A 591 8.79 14.50 -5.58
N LEU A 592 8.24 14.75 -6.77
CA LEU A 592 7.26 13.84 -7.39
C LEU A 592 7.89 12.54 -7.88
N ALA A 593 9.11 12.57 -8.40
CA ALA A 593 9.82 11.36 -8.81
C ALA A 593 10.13 10.45 -7.60
N HIS A 594 10.48 11.03 -6.46
CA HIS A 594 10.68 10.30 -5.21
C HIS A 594 9.37 9.67 -4.73
N LEU A 595 8.28 10.43 -4.73
CA LEU A 595 6.94 9.92 -4.43
C LEU A 595 6.58 8.75 -5.37
N CYS A 596 6.82 8.89 -6.68
CA CYS A 596 6.64 7.81 -7.64
C CYS A 596 7.50 6.59 -7.29
N GLY A 597 8.73 6.77 -6.85
CA GLY A 597 9.61 5.68 -6.40
C GLY A 597 9.08 4.93 -5.18
N GLU A 598 8.52 5.64 -4.22
CA GLU A 598 7.84 5.04 -3.07
C GLU A 598 6.60 4.25 -3.49
N LEU A 599 5.83 4.79 -4.46
CA LEU A 599 4.64 4.15 -5.02
C LEU A 599 4.96 2.92 -5.88
N VAL A 600 6.10 2.90 -6.54
CA VAL A 600 6.57 1.81 -7.42
C VAL A 600 6.82 0.52 -6.67
N VAL A 601 7.40 0.62 -5.47
CA VAL A 601 7.60 -0.55 -4.59
C VAL A 601 6.25 -1.26 -4.38
N LEU A 602 5.13 -0.58 -4.56
CA LEU A 602 3.76 -1.05 -4.34
C LEU A 602 3.11 -1.71 -5.56
N ALA A 603 3.42 -1.29 -6.76
CA ALA A 603 2.57 -1.61 -7.91
C ALA A 603 3.09 -2.74 -8.80
N LYS A 604 4.26 -3.37 -8.54
CA LYS A 604 4.88 -4.41 -9.43
C LYS A 604 4.44 -4.32 -10.90
N SER A 605 4.36 -3.09 -11.46
CA SER A 605 3.77 -2.86 -12.77
C SER A 605 4.73 -2.08 -13.68
N LYS A 606 4.34 -1.98 -14.93
CA LYS A 606 4.98 -1.20 -16.01
C LYS A 606 5.39 0.24 -15.62
N THR A 607 4.88 0.74 -14.50
CA THR A 607 5.07 2.08 -13.94
C THR A 607 6.47 2.30 -13.34
N GLU A 608 7.07 1.26 -12.77
CA GLU A 608 8.42 1.30 -12.18
C GLU A 608 9.48 1.83 -13.17
N ILE A 609 9.42 1.36 -14.40
CA ILE A 609 10.31 1.76 -15.48
C ILE A 609 10.25 3.28 -15.75
N GLY A 610 9.04 3.86 -15.72
CA GLY A 610 8.86 5.29 -15.96
C GLY A 610 9.48 6.18 -14.87
N ALA A 611 9.40 5.77 -13.62
CA ALA A 611 10.01 6.48 -12.51
C ALA A 611 11.54 6.42 -12.58
N ASP A 612 12.12 5.23 -12.86
CA ASP A 612 13.54 5.05 -13.06
C ASP A 612 14.10 5.94 -14.17
N LEU A 613 13.40 6.01 -15.30
CA LEU A 613 13.83 6.84 -16.45
C LEU A 613 13.78 8.34 -16.12
N LEU A 614 12.76 8.80 -15.40
CA LEU A 614 12.69 10.19 -14.95
C LEU A 614 13.81 10.51 -13.96
N GLN A 615 14.04 9.62 -13.00
CA GLN A 615 15.12 9.80 -12.03
C GLN A 615 16.50 9.81 -12.70
N ALA A 616 16.69 8.94 -13.72
CA ALA A 616 17.92 8.96 -14.53
C ALA A 616 18.12 10.30 -15.28
N ARG A 617 17.02 10.92 -15.78
CA ARG A 617 17.09 12.27 -16.39
C ARG A 617 17.46 13.34 -15.35
N LEU A 618 16.89 13.28 -14.15
CA LEU A 618 17.21 14.22 -13.06
C LEU A 618 18.66 14.09 -12.61
N LEU A 619 19.17 12.86 -12.45
CA LEU A 619 20.59 12.61 -12.16
C LEU A 619 21.50 13.09 -13.30
N GLY A 620 21.10 12.83 -14.55
CA GLY A 620 21.82 13.33 -15.72
C GLY A 620 21.87 14.87 -15.78
N ALA A 621 20.80 15.54 -15.36
CA ALA A 621 20.77 17.00 -15.22
C ALA A 621 21.71 17.52 -14.12
N ARG A 622 22.08 16.69 -13.15
CA ARG A 622 23.07 16.97 -12.09
C ARG A 622 24.46 16.47 -12.42
N GLN A 623 24.65 15.90 -13.61
CA GLN A 623 25.89 15.27 -14.06
C GLN A 623 26.29 13.98 -13.29
N GLU A 624 25.38 13.39 -12.53
CA GLU A 624 25.55 12.13 -11.79
C GLU A 624 25.33 10.92 -12.72
N TYR A 625 26.15 10.82 -13.77
CA TYR A 625 25.94 9.91 -14.91
C TYR A 625 26.06 8.42 -14.55
N MET A 626 26.91 8.05 -13.57
CA MET A 626 27.10 6.65 -13.18
C MET A 626 25.83 6.08 -12.51
N GLU A 627 25.21 6.87 -11.67
CA GLU A 627 23.95 6.49 -11.02
C GLU A 627 22.80 6.46 -12.02
N ALA A 628 22.76 7.45 -12.93
CA ALA A 628 21.79 7.50 -14.01
C ALA A 628 21.87 6.24 -14.91
N GLU A 629 23.07 5.80 -15.30
CA GLU A 629 23.26 4.58 -16.12
C GLU A 629 22.76 3.32 -15.39
N THR A 630 22.96 3.23 -14.09
CA THR A 630 22.46 2.10 -13.29
C THR A 630 20.93 2.00 -13.38
N LEU A 631 20.22 3.13 -13.26
CA LEU A 631 18.77 3.18 -13.39
C LEU A 631 18.30 2.85 -14.81
N VAL A 632 18.95 3.40 -15.83
CA VAL A 632 18.64 3.11 -17.24
C VAL A 632 18.85 1.64 -17.56
N ALA A 633 19.93 1.03 -17.07
CA ALA A 633 20.21 -0.40 -17.25
C ALA A 633 19.14 -1.28 -16.59
N ARG A 634 18.70 -0.92 -15.37
CA ARG A 634 17.60 -1.59 -14.68
C ARG A 634 16.30 -1.50 -15.47
N ALA A 635 15.93 -0.29 -15.90
CA ALA A 635 14.74 -0.05 -16.70
C ALA A 635 14.77 -0.86 -18.02
N ALA A 636 15.93 -0.92 -18.71
CA ALA A 636 16.10 -1.68 -19.94
C ALA A 636 15.96 -3.20 -19.73
N ALA A 637 16.43 -3.74 -18.62
CA ALA A 637 16.27 -5.15 -18.27
C ALA A 637 14.80 -5.51 -18.04
N MET A 638 14.07 -4.65 -17.34
CA MET A 638 12.65 -4.86 -17.05
C MET A 638 11.76 -4.75 -18.30
N THR A 639 12.08 -3.83 -19.22
CA THR A 639 11.31 -3.67 -20.47
C THR A 639 11.39 -4.90 -21.37
N LYS A 640 12.54 -5.58 -21.43
CA LYS A 640 12.72 -6.83 -22.18
C LYS A 640 11.81 -7.94 -21.64
N ALA A 641 11.70 -8.06 -20.33
CA ALA A 641 10.88 -9.08 -19.70
C ALA A 641 9.37 -8.83 -19.90
N GLY A 642 8.95 -7.56 -20.08
CA GLY A 642 7.56 -7.14 -20.14
C GLY A 642 7.01 -6.80 -21.53
N HIS A 643 7.77 -6.94 -22.62
CA HIS A 643 7.38 -6.57 -23.99
C HIS A 643 6.88 -5.10 -24.14
N LEU A 644 7.49 -4.16 -23.40
CA LEU A 644 7.07 -2.75 -23.32
C LEU A 644 7.83 -1.89 -24.34
N THR A 645 7.36 -1.86 -25.57
CA THR A 645 8.05 -1.21 -26.68
C THR A 645 8.35 0.28 -26.48
N ASP A 646 7.39 1.07 -26.00
CA ASP A 646 7.58 2.53 -25.85
C ASP A 646 8.56 2.88 -24.71
N ARG A 647 8.46 2.21 -23.59
CA ARG A 647 9.40 2.39 -22.47
C ARG A 647 10.80 1.88 -22.80
N MET A 648 10.89 0.81 -23.59
CA MET A 648 12.16 0.30 -24.10
C MET A 648 12.84 1.31 -25.03
N ARG A 649 12.07 2.00 -25.88
CA ARG A 649 12.61 3.07 -26.73
C ARG A 649 13.15 4.22 -25.89
N GLU A 650 12.39 4.72 -24.91
CA GLU A 650 12.82 5.80 -24.01
C GLU A 650 14.10 5.43 -23.24
N ALA A 651 14.17 4.20 -22.68
CA ALA A 651 15.36 3.68 -22.00
C ALA A 651 16.56 3.62 -22.96
N SER A 652 16.36 3.12 -24.18
CA SER A 652 17.42 2.98 -25.17
C SER A 652 17.91 4.34 -25.68
N GLU A 653 17.03 5.33 -25.84
CA GLU A 653 17.41 6.71 -26.20
C GLU A 653 18.30 7.33 -25.14
N LEU A 654 17.94 7.23 -23.87
CA LEU A 654 18.77 7.72 -22.76
C LEU A 654 20.13 7.02 -22.73
N ARG A 655 20.15 5.70 -22.93
CA ARG A 655 21.38 4.96 -22.96
C ARG A 655 22.31 5.36 -24.11
N VAL A 656 21.74 5.61 -25.29
CA VAL A 656 22.52 6.15 -26.42
C VAL A 656 23.16 7.50 -26.05
N LEU A 657 22.39 8.39 -25.40
CA LEU A 657 22.93 9.69 -24.97
C LEU A 657 24.09 9.53 -23.95
N HIS A 658 23.98 8.60 -23.01
CA HIS A 658 25.06 8.31 -22.07
C HIS A 658 26.29 7.71 -22.75
N LEU A 659 26.10 6.77 -23.70
CA LEU A 659 27.21 6.20 -24.49
C LEU A 659 27.93 7.26 -25.31
N LEU A 660 27.19 8.21 -25.91
CA LEU A 660 27.79 9.32 -26.64
C LEU A 660 28.62 10.25 -25.75
N ARG A 661 28.17 10.54 -24.54
CA ARG A 661 28.92 11.33 -23.57
C ARG A 661 30.18 10.63 -23.11
N ASN A 662 30.15 9.29 -23.01
CA ASN A 662 31.32 8.46 -22.65
C ASN A 662 32.21 8.15 -23.85
N ILE A 663 31.96 8.77 -25.02
CA ILE A 663 32.75 8.59 -26.27
C ILE A 663 32.66 7.14 -26.81
N GLU A 664 31.69 6.37 -26.41
CA GLU A 664 31.45 5.00 -26.87
C GLU A 664 30.55 5.00 -28.15
N VAL A 665 30.97 5.75 -29.17
CA VAL A 665 30.16 6.07 -30.35
C VAL A 665 29.71 4.83 -31.13
N ALA A 666 30.58 3.81 -31.26
CA ALA A 666 30.23 2.58 -31.95
C ALA A 666 29.10 1.83 -31.28
N LYS A 667 29.17 1.64 -29.94
CA LYS A 667 28.11 0.98 -29.18
C LYS A 667 26.80 1.78 -29.21
N ALA A 668 26.89 3.11 -29.18
CA ALA A 668 25.75 4.00 -29.29
C ALA A 668 25.03 3.82 -30.65
N ALA A 669 25.79 3.75 -31.75
CA ALA A 669 25.27 3.55 -33.09
C ALA A 669 24.59 2.18 -33.26
N ASP A 670 25.21 1.11 -32.73
CA ASP A 670 24.65 -0.24 -32.78
C ASP A 670 23.31 -0.33 -32.01
N LEU A 671 23.27 0.28 -30.81
CA LEU A 671 22.05 0.33 -30.01
C LEU A 671 20.95 1.15 -30.71
N ALA A 672 21.28 2.31 -31.27
CA ALA A 672 20.33 3.15 -31.99
C ALA A 672 19.73 2.46 -33.22
N ARG A 673 20.55 1.68 -33.96
CA ARG A 673 20.09 0.87 -35.11
C ARG A 673 19.22 -0.31 -34.62
N ALA A 674 19.67 -1.04 -33.63
CA ALA A 674 18.95 -2.23 -33.10
C ALA A 674 17.55 -1.89 -32.63
N HIS A 675 17.34 -0.72 -32.02
CA HIS A 675 16.05 -0.27 -31.51
C HIS A 675 15.33 0.73 -32.41
N GLN A 676 15.81 0.96 -33.64
CA GLN A 676 15.20 1.86 -34.62
C GLN A 676 14.90 3.25 -34.01
N LEU A 677 15.94 3.92 -33.50
CA LEU A 677 15.85 5.22 -32.83
C LEU A 677 16.41 6.32 -33.75
N PRO A 678 15.61 6.94 -34.64
CA PRO A 678 16.13 7.84 -35.67
C PRO A 678 16.82 9.08 -35.09
N ALA A 679 16.28 9.70 -34.04
CA ALA A 679 16.88 10.88 -33.45
C ALA A 679 18.20 10.54 -32.73
N ALA A 680 18.27 9.41 -32.06
CA ALA A 680 19.48 8.91 -31.44
C ALA A 680 20.53 8.49 -32.49
N LEU A 681 20.09 7.83 -33.57
CA LEU A 681 20.94 7.46 -34.67
C LEU A 681 21.56 8.70 -35.38
N ALA A 682 20.76 9.74 -35.58
CA ALA A 682 21.26 10.98 -36.16
C ALA A 682 22.38 11.62 -35.33
N ARG A 683 22.24 11.60 -33.99
CA ARG A 683 23.31 12.05 -33.06
C ARG A 683 24.56 11.17 -33.15
N THR A 684 24.39 9.85 -33.28
CA THR A 684 25.58 8.95 -33.42
C THR A 684 26.28 9.13 -34.75
N LEU A 685 25.54 9.31 -35.88
CA LEU A 685 26.14 9.62 -37.17
C LEU A 685 26.89 10.95 -37.18
N LEU A 686 26.36 11.96 -36.49
CA LEU A 686 27.03 13.23 -36.30
C LEU A 686 28.35 13.04 -35.54
N ALA A 687 28.34 12.26 -34.46
CA ALA A 687 29.55 11.95 -33.67
C ALA A 687 30.56 11.12 -34.45
N GLN A 688 30.15 10.38 -35.48
CA GLN A 688 31.01 9.64 -36.42
C GLN A 688 31.60 10.54 -37.52
N GLY A 689 31.17 11.79 -37.62
CA GLY A 689 31.54 12.71 -38.67
C GLY A 689 30.69 12.61 -39.97
N GLU A 690 29.63 11.77 -39.94
CA GLU A 690 28.73 11.52 -41.05
C GLU A 690 27.58 12.53 -41.05
N GLY A 691 27.88 13.84 -41.05
CA GLY A 691 26.90 14.91 -40.89
C GLY A 691 25.78 14.94 -41.91
N SER A 692 26.06 14.61 -43.19
CA SER A 692 25.04 14.56 -44.25
C SER A 692 24.03 13.45 -44.03
N ASP A 693 24.47 12.29 -43.55
CA ASP A 693 23.61 11.15 -43.29
C ASP A 693 22.80 11.37 -42.00
N ALA A 694 23.40 12.04 -41.01
CA ALA A 694 22.72 12.50 -39.80
C ALA A 694 21.56 13.45 -40.17
N LEU A 695 21.81 14.45 -41.04
CA LEU A 695 20.80 15.40 -41.49
C LEU A 695 19.66 14.70 -42.23
N ARG A 696 19.98 13.82 -43.14
CA ARG A 696 18.95 13.05 -43.88
C ARG A 696 18.10 12.21 -42.96
N THR A 697 18.71 11.54 -42.00
CA THR A 697 18.02 10.68 -41.05
C THR A 697 17.04 11.47 -40.17
N ILE A 698 17.46 12.64 -39.66
CA ILE A 698 16.61 13.44 -38.79
C ILE A 698 15.50 14.15 -39.57
N GLU A 699 15.73 14.56 -40.82
CA GLU A 699 14.70 15.19 -41.63
C GLU A 699 13.57 14.22 -41.97
N VAL A 700 13.91 12.98 -42.33
CA VAL A 700 12.89 11.94 -42.56
C VAL A 700 12.07 11.71 -41.30
N HIS A 701 12.73 11.57 -40.18
CA HIS A 701 12.04 11.38 -38.88
C HIS A 701 11.13 12.56 -38.53
N ARG A 702 11.63 13.79 -38.66
CA ARG A 702 10.83 15.01 -38.43
C ARG A 702 9.57 15.05 -39.31
N ARG A 703 9.69 14.78 -40.61
CA ARG A 703 8.55 14.75 -41.53
C ARG A 703 7.52 13.69 -41.14
N THR A 704 7.97 12.52 -40.71
CA THR A 704 7.07 11.47 -40.18
C THR A 704 6.31 11.98 -38.98
N MET A 705 6.99 12.59 -37.99
CA MET A 705 6.35 13.12 -36.80
C MET A 705 5.35 14.25 -37.10
N GLU A 706 5.67 15.11 -38.07
CA GLU A 706 4.77 16.16 -38.54
C GLU A 706 3.53 15.59 -39.23
N THR A 707 3.70 14.58 -40.09
CA THR A 707 2.58 13.88 -40.76
C THR A 707 1.67 13.19 -39.75
N ASP A 708 2.26 12.56 -38.73
CA ASP A 708 1.52 11.89 -37.65
C ASP A 708 0.97 12.89 -36.62
N SER A 709 1.14 14.20 -36.83
CA SER A 709 0.74 15.29 -35.92
C SER A 709 1.32 15.16 -34.50
N ARG A 710 2.48 14.53 -34.34
CA ARG A 710 3.20 14.38 -33.07
C ARG A 710 4.04 15.63 -32.84
N THR A 711 3.40 16.72 -32.44
CA THR A 711 3.98 18.06 -32.40
C THR A 711 5.19 18.13 -31.46
N GLN A 712 5.13 17.51 -30.28
CA GLN A 712 6.24 17.50 -29.34
C GLN A 712 7.47 16.77 -29.92
N ASP A 713 7.28 15.62 -30.55
CA ASP A 713 8.37 14.82 -31.09
C ASP A 713 8.95 15.45 -32.35
N ALA A 714 8.10 16.10 -33.17
CA ALA A 714 8.55 16.91 -34.28
C ALA A 714 9.44 18.07 -33.83
N LEU A 715 9.09 18.75 -32.73
CA LEU A 715 9.90 19.83 -32.16
C LEU A 715 11.25 19.30 -31.64
N LYS A 716 11.25 18.16 -30.91
CA LYS A 716 12.52 17.48 -30.49
C LYS A 716 13.42 17.17 -31.68
N ALA A 717 12.83 16.64 -32.76
CA ALA A 717 13.57 16.37 -34.00
C ALA A 717 14.16 17.63 -34.64
N LYS A 718 13.41 18.76 -34.63
CA LYS A 718 13.89 20.06 -35.11
C LYS A 718 15.09 20.54 -34.29
N VAL A 719 15.05 20.40 -32.96
CA VAL A 719 16.16 20.81 -32.09
C VAL A 719 17.44 19.99 -32.39
N VAL A 720 17.30 18.69 -32.61
CA VAL A 720 18.44 17.85 -33.06
C VAL A 720 18.94 18.28 -34.44
N GLN A 721 18.02 18.59 -35.36
CA GLN A 721 18.38 19.05 -36.72
C GLN A 721 19.17 20.38 -36.64
N VAL A 722 18.82 21.30 -35.77
CA VAL A 722 19.56 22.57 -35.54
C VAL A 722 21.02 22.29 -35.22
N ILE A 723 21.30 21.36 -34.33
CA ILE A 723 22.69 21.02 -33.92
C ILE A 723 23.45 20.40 -35.11
N ILE A 724 22.80 19.50 -35.87
CA ILE A 724 23.41 18.85 -37.00
C ILE A 724 23.75 19.90 -38.11
N GLN A 725 22.82 20.79 -38.44
CA GLN A 725 23.04 21.86 -39.41
C GLN A 725 24.18 22.80 -39.00
N GLN A 726 24.27 23.16 -37.71
CA GLN A 726 25.40 23.92 -37.20
C GLN A 726 26.71 23.18 -37.40
N ALA A 727 26.76 21.89 -37.09
CA ALA A 727 28.00 21.09 -37.14
C ALA A 727 28.51 20.87 -38.59
N ILE A 728 27.59 20.86 -39.57
CA ILE A 728 27.94 20.74 -41.01
C ILE A 728 28.22 22.09 -41.71
N GLY A 729 28.12 23.21 -40.96
CA GLY A 729 28.40 24.54 -41.44
C GLY A 729 27.20 25.28 -42.05
N GLU A 730 26.01 24.74 -41.99
CA GLU A 730 24.77 25.39 -42.46
C GLU A 730 24.23 26.38 -41.40
N VAL A 731 25.01 27.35 -41.02
CA VAL A 731 24.74 28.23 -39.85
C VAL A 731 23.43 29.00 -40.00
N ASP A 732 23.19 29.60 -41.17
CA ASP A 732 21.98 30.41 -41.40
C ASP A 732 20.70 29.58 -41.29
N LYS A 733 20.69 28.36 -41.82
CA LYS A 733 19.56 27.44 -41.73
C LYS A 733 19.35 26.98 -40.28
N SER A 734 20.44 26.68 -39.59
CA SER A 734 20.42 26.30 -38.18
C SER A 734 19.79 27.39 -37.33
N LEU A 735 20.20 28.66 -37.48
CA LEU A 735 19.66 29.79 -36.74
C LEU A 735 18.20 30.08 -37.11
N GLN A 736 17.81 29.95 -38.37
CA GLN A 736 16.43 30.10 -38.80
C GLN A 736 15.54 29.04 -38.09
N LEU A 737 15.93 27.78 -38.17
CA LEU A 737 15.18 26.69 -37.55
C LEU A 737 15.16 26.80 -36.00
N LEU A 738 16.25 27.28 -35.41
CA LEU A 738 16.29 27.54 -33.94
C LEU A 738 15.28 28.63 -33.54
N ARG A 739 15.14 29.71 -34.31
CA ARG A 739 14.12 30.74 -34.04
C ARG A 739 12.71 30.15 -34.01
N GLU A 740 12.39 29.26 -34.94
CA GLU A 740 11.10 28.57 -34.99
C GLU A 740 10.91 27.69 -33.72
N CYS A 741 11.95 26.94 -33.34
CA CYS A 741 11.92 26.09 -32.16
C CYS A 741 11.72 26.92 -30.89
N VAL A 742 12.46 28.02 -30.73
CA VAL A 742 12.40 28.91 -29.56
C VAL A 742 11.01 29.57 -29.47
N ALA A 743 10.48 30.08 -30.60
CA ALA A 743 9.15 30.67 -30.63
C ALA A 743 8.05 29.68 -30.24
N GLN A 744 8.12 28.45 -30.72
CA GLN A 744 7.18 27.38 -30.37
C GLN A 744 7.32 26.95 -28.90
N ALA A 745 8.55 26.79 -28.42
CA ALA A 745 8.80 26.36 -27.06
C ALA A 745 8.46 27.39 -26.00
N GLN A 746 8.62 28.67 -26.31
CA GLN A 746 8.26 29.80 -25.45
C GLN A 746 6.80 29.75 -25.02
N LEU A 747 5.90 29.36 -25.92
CA LEU A 747 4.47 29.23 -25.63
C LEU A 747 4.14 28.18 -24.57
N GLN A 748 4.99 27.17 -24.41
CA GLN A 748 4.78 26.05 -23.49
C GLN A 748 5.79 26.04 -22.33
N GLY A 749 6.75 26.97 -22.30
CA GLY A 749 7.73 27.13 -21.23
C GLY A 749 8.81 26.04 -21.20
N SER A 750 9.06 25.32 -22.29
CA SER A 750 10.01 24.20 -22.33
C SER A 750 11.45 24.68 -22.26
N ILE A 751 12.18 24.35 -21.20
CA ILE A 751 13.58 24.76 -20.98
C ILE A 751 14.54 23.60 -21.24
N ARG A 752 14.26 22.41 -20.67
CA ARG A 752 15.16 21.28 -20.76
C ARG A 752 15.31 20.74 -22.19
N LEU A 753 14.33 21.00 -23.05
CA LEU A 753 14.39 20.69 -24.48
C LEU A 753 15.67 21.25 -25.17
N PHE A 754 16.17 22.40 -24.69
CA PHE A 754 17.38 23.04 -25.23
C PHE A 754 18.59 22.77 -24.34
N VAL A 755 18.41 22.86 -23.03
CA VAL A 755 19.53 22.76 -22.06
C VAL A 755 20.17 21.37 -22.09
N ASP A 756 19.39 20.34 -22.28
CA ASP A 756 19.89 18.95 -22.33
C ASP A 756 20.80 18.67 -23.56
N GLU A 757 20.74 19.53 -24.60
CA GLU A 757 21.61 19.44 -25.76
C GLU A 757 23.04 19.98 -25.52
N GLY A 758 23.27 20.66 -24.40
CA GLY A 758 24.58 21.06 -23.92
C GLY A 758 25.22 22.25 -24.65
N ALA A 759 26.55 22.32 -24.63
CA ALA A 759 27.34 23.47 -25.09
C ALA A 759 27.09 23.92 -26.55
N PRO A 760 26.84 23.05 -27.53
CA PRO A 760 26.52 23.47 -28.88
C PRO A 760 25.26 24.32 -28.95
N MET A 761 24.23 23.95 -28.20
CA MET A 761 22.97 24.68 -28.13
C MET A 761 23.13 26.00 -27.38
N GLN A 762 23.89 26.02 -26.30
CA GLN A 762 24.21 27.22 -25.56
C GLN A 762 24.86 28.30 -26.46
N THR A 763 25.82 27.88 -27.29
CA THR A 763 26.48 28.77 -28.27
C THR A 763 25.53 29.36 -29.29
N LEU A 764 24.62 28.56 -29.81
CA LEU A 764 23.60 28.99 -30.75
C LEU A 764 22.59 29.93 -30.13
N LEU A 765 22.10 29.67 -28.91
CA LEU A 765 21.20 30.54 -28.18
C LEU A 765 21.84 31.87 -27.84
N GLY A 766 23.15 31.90 -27.56
CA GLY A 766 23.91 33.14 -27.37
C GLY A 766 23.86 34.06 -28.56
N GLN A 767 23.77 33.57 -29.81
CA GLN A 767 23.63 34.35 -31.03
C GLN A 767 22.23 34.98 -31.14
N LEU A 768 21.21 34.42 -30.52
CA LEU A 768 19.84 34.92 -30.53
C LEU A 768 19.53 35.87 -29.37
N GLN A 769 20.48 36.08 -28.44
CA GLN A 769 20.23 36.81 -27.17
C GLN A 769 19.71 38.22 -27.33
N HIS A 770 20.02 38.87 -28.46
CA HIS A 770 19.65 40.28 -28.73
C HIS A 770 18.46 40.42 -29.66
N GLU A 771 17.82 39.33 -30.06
CA GLU A 771 16.67 39.41 -30.97
C GLU A 771 15.38 39.86 -30.24
N THR A 772 14.76 40.93 -30.78
CA THR A 772 13.52 41.51 -30.22
C THR A 772 12.39 40.49 -30.23
N GLY A 773 11.75 40.31 -29.04
CA GLY A 773 10.61 39.41 -28.85
C GLY A 773 10.94 38.04 -28.24
N MET A 774 12.16 37.55 -28.37
CA MET A 774 12.63 36.26 -27.81
C MET A 774 13.65 36.46 -26.70
N ALA A 775 14.25 37.63 -26.57
CA ALA A 775 15.34 37.92 -25.64
C ALA A 775 15.07 37.51 -24.18
N PRO A 776 13.89 37.74 -23.56
CA PRO A 776 13.64 37.31 -22.19
C PRO A 776 13.64 35.79 -22.00
N TYR A 777 13.06 35.05 -22.95
CA TYR A 777 13.04 33.60 -22.90
C TYR A 777 14.41 32.99 -23.22
N VAL A 778 15.13 33.53 -24.21
CA VAL A 778 16.52 33.13 -24.52
C VAL A 778 17.43 33.39 -23.32
N ALA A 779 17.28 34.51 -22.61
CA ALA A 779 18.02 34.76 -21.38
C ALA A 779 17.72 33.69 -20.32
N GLN A 780 16.45 33.34 -20.11
CA GLN A 780 16.05 32.26 -19.19
C GLN A 780 16.67 30.90 -19.59
N LEU A 781 16.72 30.58 -20.88
CA LEU A 781 17.40 29.39 -21.38
C LEU A 781 18.90 29.41 -21.07
N LEU A 782 19.57 30.56 -21.31
CA LEU A 782 21.00 30.72 -21.02
C LEU A 782 21.31 30.67 -19.52
N ASP A 783 20.45 31.26 -18.67
CA ASP A 783 20.58 31.18 -17.23
C ASP A 783 20.45 29.73 -16.72
N ALA A 784 19.61 28.92 -17.35
CA ALA A 784 19.50 27.51 -17.01
C ALA A 784 20.79 26.71 -17.32
N PHE A 785 21.59 27.11 -18.30
CA PHE A 785 22.95 26.57 -18.52
C PHE A 785 23.93 27.07 -17.45
N ALA A 786 23.86 28.35 -17.06
CA ALA A 786 24.79 28.93 -16.08
C ALA A 786 24.66 28.29 -14.69
N TRP A 787 23.47 27.83 -14.33
CA TRP A 787 23.27 27.10 -13.07
C TRP A 787 24.09 25.81 -13.03
N HIS A 788 24.34 25.15 -14.17
CA HIS A 788 25.24 24.00 -14.28
C HIS A 788 26.71 24.40 -14.10
N ALA A 789 27.14 25.54 -14.67
CA ALA A 789 28.52 26.02 -14.59
C ALA A 789 28.89 26.49 -13.18
N THR A 790 27.96 27.01 -12.39
CA THR A 790 28.22 27.44 -11.01
C THR A 790 28.45 26.25 -10.06
N GLN A 791 27.94 25.08 -10.34
CA GLN A 791 28.30 23.86 -9.60
C GLN A 791 29.69 23.34 -9.99
N GLU A 792 30.15 23.50 -11.25
CA GLU A 792 31.50 23.16 -11.64
C GLU A 792 32.54 24.08 -11.01
N THR A 793 32.24 25.39 -10.81
CA THR A 793 33.16 26.33 -10.18
C THR A 793 33.27 26.17 -8.67
N THR A 794 32.36 25.45 -8.03
CA THR A 794 32.51 25.08 -6.61
C THR A 794 33.36 23.83 -6.42
N VAL A 795 33.73 23.13 -7.50
CA VAL A 795 34.59 21.93 -7.46
C VAL A 795 35.99 22.20 -8.00
N ALA A 796 36.24 23.35 -8.69
CA ALA A 796 37.57 23.66 -9.29
C ALA A 796 38.03 25.09 -8.98
N ALA A 797 38.24 25.41 -7.72
CA ALA A 797 39.25 26.41 -7.32
C ALA A 797 40.40 25.65 -6.65
N PRO A 798 41.66 25.84 -7.09
CA PRO A 798 42.76 25.24 -6.37
C PRO A 798 42.85 25.92 -4.99
N VAL A 799 42.32 25.22 -4.01
CA VAL A 799 42.49 25.62 -2.61
C VAL A 799 43.96 25.41 -2.30
N ALA A 800 44.68 26.52 -2.19
CA ALA A 800 45.97 26.57 -1.50
C ALA A 800 45.83 25.81 -0.19
N ALA A 801 46.77 24.91 0.04
CA ALA A 801 46.87 24.06 1.20
C ALA A 801 46.60 24.82 2.49
N THR A 802 45.38 24.72 2.98
CA THR A 802 45.05 24.93 4.39
C THR A 802 44.46 23.63 4.90
N SER A 803 45.21 23.01 5.77
CA SER A 803 44.91 21.84 6.56
C SER A 803 43.50 21.93 7.16
N SER A 804 42.46 21.43 6.49
CA SER A 804 41.13 21.31 7.08
C SER A 804 41.01 19.94 7.72
N LEU A 805 41.02 19.93 9.03
CA LEU A 805 40.63 18.82 9.89
C LEU A 805 39.25 18.35 9.46
N LEU A 806 39.12 17.13 8.93
CA LEU A 806 37.80 16.47 8.75
C LEU A 806 37.13 16.40 10.13
N PRO A 807 35.87 16.80 10.28
CA PRO A 807 35.20 16.72 11.56
C PRO A 807 35.05 15.25 11.99
N LEU A 808 35.27 14.98 13.27
CA LEU A 808 35.08 13.64 13.88
C LEU A 808 33.74 12.99 13.54
N SER A 809 32.74 13.79 13.17
CA SER A 809 31.41 13.37 12.76
C SER A 809 31.36 12.63 11.39
N ALA A 810 32.43 12.61 10.62
CA ALA A 810 32.48 11.91 9.33
C ALA A 810 32.68 10.39 9.45
N PHE A 811 33.09 9.89 10.62
CA PHE A 811 33.32 8.47 10.89
C PHE A 811 32.29 7.95 11.90
N SER A 812 31.72 6.78 11.62
CA SER A 812 30.90 6.09 12.60
C SER A 812 31.74 5.53 13.76
N ASP A 813 31.14 5.35 14.93
CA ASP A 813 31.81 4.74 16.07
C ASP A 813 32.43 3.39 15.72
N ARG A 814 31.77 2.64 14.84
CA ARG A 814 32.22 1.33 14.37
C ARG A 814 33.44 1.42 13.45
N GLU A 815 33.52 2.42 12.60
CA GLU A 815 34.68 2.66 11.74
C GLU A 815 35.87 3.12 12.56
N LEU A 816 35.68 3.95 13.58
CA LEU A 816 36.73 4.34 14.50
C LEU A 816 37.25 3.16 15.33
N GLU A 817 36.38 2.28 15.77
CA GLU A 817 36.74 1.07 16.50
C GLU A 817 37.59 0.13 15.63
N ILE A 818 37.18 -0.08 14.38
CA ILE A 818 37.92 -0.88 13.41
C ILE A 818 39.29 -0.22 13.10
N LEU A 819 39.32 1.07 12.94
CA LEU A 819 40.53 1.83 12.66
C LEU A 819 41.55 1.71 13.82
N ARG A 820 41.09 1.74 15.09
CA ARG A 820 41.93 1.48 16.28
C ARG A 820 42.49 0.05 16.31
N LEU A 821 41.66 -0.94 15.91
CA LEU A 821 42.14 -2.32 15.82
C LEU A 821 43.14 -2.52 14.65
N ILE A 822 42.98 -1.78 13.56
CA ILE A 822 43.93 -1.72 12.47
C ILE A 822 45.26 -1.14 12.97
N GLN A 823 45.24 -0.08 13.76
CA GLN A 823 46.43 0.52 14.39
C GLN A 823 47.18 -0.47 15.30
N LYS A 824 46.41 -1.28 16.04
CA LYS A 824 46.97 -2.35 16.90
C LYS A 824 47.52 -3.54 16.13
N GLY A 825 47.50 -3.54 14.79
CA GLY A 825 48.08 -4.57 13.95
C GLY A 825 47.24 -5.81 13.74
N HIS A 826 45.96 -5.84 14.16
CA HIS A 826 45.10 -7.02 14.02
C HIS A 826 44.73 -7.29 12.57
N SER A 827 44.77 -8.56 12.15
CA SER A 827 44.30 -8.97 10.81
C SER A 827 42.76 -8.80 10.69
N ASN A 828 42.24 -8.69 9.46
CA ASN A 828 40.81 -8.55 9.21
C ASN A 828 40.01 -9.72 9.83
N GLN A 829 40.58 -10.92 9.84
CA GLN A 829 39.95 -12.08 10.47
C GLN A 829 39.86 -11.87 12.00
N ARG A 830 40.95 -11.42 12.61
CA ARG A 830 41.04 -11.17 14.06
C ARG A 830 40.11 -9.98 14.47
N ILE A 831 39.97 -8.97 13.63
CA ILE A 831 39.02 -7.88 13.83
C ILE A 831 37.60 -8.41 13.77
N GLY A 832 37.30 -9.29 12.81
CA GLY A 832 36.00 -9.95 12.73
C GLY A 832 35.63 -10.74 13.99
N GLU A 833 36.58 -11.51 14.52
CA GLU A 833 36.40 -12.26 15.78
C GLU A 833 36.20 -11.34 16.99
N LEU A 834 37.01 -10.28 17.10
CA LEU A 834 36.92 -9.34 18.24
C LEU A 834 35.61 -8.52 18.24
N LEU A 835 35.12 -8.23 17.05
CA LEU A 835 33.91 -7.39 16.87
C LEU A 835 32.66 -8.21 16.57
N PHE A 836 32.73 -9.53 16.57
CA PHE A 836 31.63 -10.46 16.27
C PHE A 836 30.93 -10.17 14.93
N VAL A 837 31.72 -9.84 13.90
CA VAL A 837 31.24 -9.59 12.53
C VAL A 837 31.96 -10.47 11.51
N SER A 838 31.34 -10.67 10.34
CA SER A 838 31.92 -11.48 9.28
C SER A 838 33.20 -10.83 8.67
N LEU A 839 34.08 -11.63 8.12
CA LEU A 839 35.28 -11.14 7.42
C LEU A 839 34.92 -10.21 6.24
N SER A 840 33.80 -10.47 5.58
CA SER A 840 33.26 -9.62 4.50
C SER A 840 32.85 -8.25 5.02
N THR A 841 32.21 -8.21 6.20
CA THR A 841 31.79 -6.97 6.86
C THR A 841 32.99 -6.12 7.26
N VAL A 842 34.04 -6.74 7.77
CA VAL A 842 35.31 -6.02 8.09
C VAL A 842 35.96 -5.46 6.83
N LYS A 843 35.98 -6.23 5.74
CA LYS A 843 36.51 -5.75 4.45
C LYS A 843 35.70 -4.56 3.92
N TRP A 844 34.40 -4.59 4.03
CA TRP A 844 33.52 -3.50 3.62
C TRP A 844 33.79 -2.22 4.45
N HIS A 845 33.88 -2.34 5.78
CA HIS A 845 34.24 -1.20 6.62
C HIS A 845 35.65 -0.65 6.30
N ASN A 846 36.61 -1.50 6.04
CA ASN A 846 37.95 -1.05 5.63
C ASN A 846 37.92 -0.26 4.32
N GLN A 847 37.12 -0.69 3.36
CA GLN A 847 36.97 0.01 2.09
C GLN A 847 36.35 1.39 2.29
N ASN A 848 35.33 1.49 3.15
CA ASN A 848 34.73 2.78 3.51
C ASN A 848 35.70 3.69 4.25
N ILE A 849 36.46 3.16 5.21
CA ILE A 849 37.49 3.90 5.95
C ILE A 849 38.57 4.44 4.99
N PHE A 850 39.06 3.60 4.07
CA PHE A 850 40.08 3.99 3.11
C PHE A 850 39.57 5.05 2.13
N SER A 851 38.32 4.91 1.68
CA SER A 851 37.65 5.93 0.85
C SER A 851 37.51 7.27 1.59
N LYS A 852 37.08 7.26 2.86
CA LYS A 852 36.96 8.47 3.67
C LYS A 852 38.26 9.15 4.01
N LEU A 853 39.33 8.39 4.12
CA LEU A 853 40.70 8.90 4.35
C LEU A 853 41.46 9.24 3.05
N ASP A 854 40.84 8.93 1.89
CA ASP A 854 41.44 9.07 0.56
C ASP A 854 42.79 8.35 0.46
N VAL A 855 42.86 7.06 0.84
CA VAL A 855 44.04 6.21 0.85
C VAL A 855 43.72 4.84 0.24
N GLN A 856 44.73 4.18 -0.28
CA GLN A 856 44.60 2.86 -0.89
C GLN A 856 45.15 1.70 -0.05
N ARG A 857 45.99 2.02 0.93
CA ARG A 857 46.72 1.01 1.71
C ARG A 857 46.44 1.16 3.20
N ARG A 858 46.47 0.03 3.89
CA ARG A 858 46.22 -0.06 5.32
C ARG A 858 47.21 0.78 6.16
N THR A 859 48.48 0.82 5.77
CA THR A 859 49.53 1.64 6.43
C THR A 859 49.30 3.12 6.22
N GLU A 860 48.82 3.49 5.04
CA GLU A 860 48.49 4.88 4.70
C GLU A 860 47.24 5.34 5.53
N ALA A 861 46.28 4.46 5.73
CA ALA A 861 45.11 4.75 6.56
C ALA A 861 45.48 5.05 8.01
N ILE A 862 46.42 4.32 8.59
CA ILE A 862 46.94 4.59 9.94
C ILE A 862 47.65 5.95 9.99
N ALA A 863 48.59 6.20 9.06
CA ALA A 863 49.33 7.47 9.01
C ALA A 863 48.36 8.66 8.87
N ARG A 864 47.39 8.56 7.97
CA ARG A 864 46.42 9.60 7.72
C ARG A 864 45.45 9.82 8.88
N ALA A 865 45.03 8.75 9.56
CA ALA A 865 44.18 8.83 10.74
C ALA A 865 44.91 9.49 11.93
N VAL A 866 46.21 9.27 12.10
CA VAL A 866 47.02 9.93 13.11
C VAL A 866 47.19 11.43 12.80
N GLU A 867 47.44 11.75 11.53
CA GLU A 867 47.52 13.16 11.08
C GLU A 867 46.22 13.94 11.36
N LEU A 868 45.10 13.29 11.17
CA LEU A 868 43.76 13.86 11.37
C LEU A 868 43.27 13.78 12.83
N LYS A 869 44.11 13.27 13.76
CA LYS A 869 43.78 13.08 15.20
C LYS A 869 42.54 12.21 15.43
N LEU A 870 42.32 11.22 14.61
CA LEU A 870 41.20 10.24 14.75
C LEU A 870 41.61 9.04 15.63
N LEU A 871 42.90 8.84 15.81
CA LEU A 871 43.51 7.74 16.59
C LEU A 871 44.33 8.27 17.75
#